data_d4f7e917eb342d92e73a3400db2645ca
#
_entry.id   d4f7e917eb342d92e73a3400db2645ca
#
_cell.length_a   1.000
_cell.length_b   1.000
_cell.length_c   1.000
_cell.angle_alpha   90.00
_cell.angle_beta   90.00
_cell.angle_gamma   90.00
#
_symmetry.space_group_name_H-M   'P 1'
#
loop_
_entity.id
_entity.type
_entity.pdbx_description
1 polymer ?
#
loop_
_entity_poly.entity_id
_entity_poly.type
_entity_poly.pdbx_seq_one_letter_code
_entity_poly.pdbx_strand_id
1 'polypeptide(L)'
;MPIYKIYNNIIILIICAFTILFVGTPQNYAYSDESKDFLFAKQALEDEFYDIAKERLVSFITSYPGSKNITEAHLYLGRAYFKLNKLDSAKYEFERIVERPENVVFSDEATYWLAETYFALENYSKALEYYQRLIDEYPASEYIAYAYYSMGWCHKNAGENSRAVNSFKEMVNRFPHDTLTPKAQYLVCDILFQNDKTDEAKKEIEIFVTNFPFSAELGKVYYLKGDIDYKAEAYADAVQAFEKALDYATDADWRSYAECKLALSYLKSNNAAEALVYFDKCIAAGGNEKLTATAAFGKAKALDALGRNEEALAGYDKVIDNYRTSEWCDDARLWKAEILVRLNKLDKAEALYRESINALSDSGLLGEMRYNLGWVYIKEKKYDDALKIFKELARRADDDTLRISALLRLGDIYYGQRNYEDALSAYDVILEKYADSLYADYAQYQIGDVFYAQEKYDSAILSFQSLLINYPFSKIRDKAKFQMAMSFFRKGDYAAAAKNFTDFIKEFSGSDKKEEALFYIGSSFYNSARYNDALTYFRQLLKEGKNTELVKIAMYEIGWCYYQQGNMKEATNEFMRFLKIYPNTELSAQILFWFGEHYYNAGDYAKARAYFNKVEADFPYSKIAADASYWCASALYKKGERNAALKQLSEISLRYPESGLAPKSLLKMGEILIEAGDINAGLGKFEELVYSHPKSELAKVAHKEAGEALENMRSYNLAVAHFKKALTEEDSETNAEIQYHIAQCIEESGDMKAAIEEYLKVSYFYPSAKFWGIKSEFRCAQIFEKNNEAGKAKKIYERLVSEPVEEGRYAKERLAWLKGQGR
;
A
#
# COMPACT_ATOMS: atom_id res chain seq x y z
N MET A 1 36.95 12.92 -44.99
CA MET A 1 37.75 12.50 -46.12
C MET A 1 37.44 13.37 -47.33
N PRO A 2 38.21 14.37 -47.72
CA PRO A 2 39.30 14.32 -48.69
C PRO A 2 40.35 15.46 -48.50
N ILE A 3 40.89 15.68 -47.34
CA ILE A 3 41.95 16.69 -47.13
C ILE A 3 43.30 16.05 -46.84
N TYR A 4 43.33 14.78 -46.45
CA TYR A 4 44.55 14.04 -46.12
C TYR A 4 45.36 13.55 -47.33
N LYS A 5 44.80 13.57 -48.55
CA LYS A 5 45.48 13.12 -49.75
C LYS A 5 46.28 14.22 -50.49
N ILE A 6 46.13 15.47 -50.10
CA ILE A 6 46.84 16.59 -50.76
C ILE A 6 48.13 16.91 -50.01
N TYR A 7 48.26 16.64 -48.73
CA TYR A 7 49.50 16.94 -47.98
C TYR A 7 50.63 15.94 -48.22
N ASN A 8 50.33 14.67 -48.48
CA ASN A 8 51.36 13.64 -48.75
C ASN A 8 52.03 13.76 -50.09
N ASN A 9 51.41 14.36 -51.14
CA ASN A 9 52.01 14.54 -52.44
C ASN A 9 52.90 15.81 -52.56
N ILE A 10 52.79 16.72 -51.62
CA ILE A 10 53.65 17.93 -51.58
C ILE A 10 54.95 17.65 -50.84
N ILE A 11 54.93 16.79 -49.84
CA ILE A 11 56.13 16.38 -49.07
C ILE A 11 57.07 15.47 -49.92
N ILE A 12 56.51 14.62 -50.77
CA ILE A 12 57.31 13.74 -51.69
C ILE A 12 57.99 14.59 -52.80
N LEU A 13 57.40 15.70 -53.23
CA LEU A 13 58.02 16.59 -54.25
C LEU A 13 59.07 17.54 -53.68
N ILE A 14 59.03 17.84 -52.42
CA ILE A 14 60.06 18.66 -51.74
C ILE A 14 61.30 17.84 -51.36
N ILE A 15 61.14 16.54 -51.07
CA ILE A 15 62.27 15.63 -50.77
C ILE A 15 63.05 15.28 -52.05
N CYS A 16 62.46 15.21 -53.24
CA CYS A 16 63.13 14.98 -54.49
C CYS A 16 63.81 16.24 -55.06
N ALA A 17 63.50 17.46 -54.62
CA ALA A 17 64.10 18.70 -55.09
C ALA A 17 65.34 19.13 -54.26
N PHE A 18 65.61 18.56 -53.12
CA PHE A 18 66.77 18.92 -52.27
C PHE A 18 67.97 17.97 -52.41
N THR A 19 67.87 16.96 -53.28
CA THR A 19 69.02 16.04 -53.56
C THR A 19 69.89 16.44 -54.71
N ILE A 20 69.75 17.67 -55.27
CA ILE A 20 70.60 18.09 -56.48
C ILE A 20 71.32 19.38 -56.23
N LEU A 21 71.45 19.92 -55.09
CA LEU A 21 72.33 21.08 -54.88
C LEU A 21 73.04 21.11 -53.51
N PHE A 22 73.97 20.23 -53.28
CA PHE A 22 75.09 20.46 -52.40
C PHE A 22 76.31 19.61 -52.88
N VAL A 23 76.95 20.02 -53.89
CA VAL A 23 78.35 19.67 -54.14
C VAL A 23 79.19 20.62 -53.29
N GLY A 24 79.28 20.33 -51.97
CA GLY A 24 80.28 20.91 -51.09
C GLY A 24 81.31 19.82 -50.80
N THR A 25 82.54 20.08 -51.03
CA THR A 25 83.68 19.21 -50.87
C THR A 25 83.61 18.32 -49.60
N PRO A 26 83.81 16.97 -49.74
CA PRO A 26 83.83 16.09 -48.58
C PRO A 26 85.15 16.29 -47.85
N GLN A 27 85.07 16.80 -46.60
CA GLN A 27 86.05 16.44 -45.60
C GLN A 27 85.86 14.93 -45.39
N ASN A 28 86.70 14.12 -46.01
CA ASN A 28 86.81 12.73 -45.85
C ASN A 28 87.30 12.36 -44.44
N TYR A 29 86.40 12.19 -43.59
CA TYR A 29 86.51 11.17 -42.53
C TYR A 29 86.25 9.86 -43.25
N ALA A 30 87.23 9.11 -43.59
CA ALA A 30 87.12 7.75 -44.10
C ALA A 30 86.61 6.86 -42.98
N TYR A 31 85.37 6.76 -42.88
CA TYR A 31 84.71 5.66 -42.13
C TYR A 31 85.08 4.38 -42.94
N SER A 32 85.58 3.36 -42.25
CA SER A 32 85.66 2.03 -42.85
C SER A 32 84.30 1.58 -43.35
N ASP A 33 84.17 0.78 -44.36
CA ASP A 33 82.85 0.27 -44.87
C ASP A 33 82.05 -0.39 -43.76
N GLU A 34 82.73 -1.05 -42.84
CA GLU A 34 82.15 -1.61 -41.60
C GLU A 34 81.40 -0.51 -40.75
N SER A 35 82.01 0.63 -40.52
CA SER A 35 81.40 1.70 -39.72
C SER A 35 80.22 2.33 -40.43
N LYS A 36 80.21 2.43 -41.73
CA LYS A 36 79.08 2.94 -42.49
C LYS A 36 77.92 2.00 -42.50
N ASP A 37 78.12 0.69 -42.68
CA ASP A 37 77.09 -0.36 -42.66
C ASP A 37 76.41 -0.44 -41.27
N PHE A 38 77.17 -0.36 -40.20
CA PHE A 38 76.62 -0.35 -38.86
C PHE A 38 75.81 0.89 -38.56
N LEU A 39 76.35 2.06 -38.91
CA LEU A 39 75.64 3.34 -38.65
C LEU A 39 74.31 3.41 -39.46
N PHE A 40 74.36 2.93 -40.71
CA PHE A 40 73.11 2.88 -41.52
C PHE A 40 72.09 1.94 -40.91
N ALA A 41 72.51 0.75 -40.43
CA ALA A 41 71.59 -0.21 -39.82
C ALA A 41 71.01 0.33 -38.50
N LYS A 42 71.83 1.03 -37.69
CA LYS A 42 71.42 1.69 -36.43
C LYS A 42 70.42 2.80 -36.71
N GLN A 43 70.70 3.69 -37.67
CA GLN A 43 69.82 4.78 -38.03
C GLN A 43 68.49 4.26 -38.60
N ALA A 44 68.51 3.19 -39.40
CA ALA A 44 67.29 2.55 -39.85
C ALA A 44 66.39 1.99 -38.71
N LEU A 45 67.01 1.51 -37.60
CA LEU A 45 66.29 1.07 -36.41
C LEU A 45 65.70 2.26 -35.67
N GLU A 46 66.48 3.34 -35.52
CA GLU A 46 66.03 4.59 -34.81
C GLU A 46 64.88 5.28 -35.55
N ASP A 47 64.96 5.25 -36.94
CA ASP A 47 63.90 5.79 -37.81
C ASP A 47 62.70 4.82 -37.99
N GLU A 48 62.66 3.73 -37.21
CA GLU A 48 61.57 2.70 -37.16
C GLU A 48 61.44 1.89 -38.45
N PHE A 49 62.48 1.91 -39.38
CA PHE A 49 62.48 1.03 -40.52
C PHE A 49 62.98 -0.40 -40.22
N TYR A 50 62.23 -1.09 -39.39
CA TYR A 50 62.63 -2.31 -38.69
C TYR A 50 63.00 -3.46 -39.69
N ASP A 51 62.31 -3.58 -40.81
CA ASP A 51 62.66 -4.60 -41.82
C ASP A 51 64.02 -4.31 -42.50
N ILE A 52 64.29 -3.01 -42.80
CA ILE A 52 65.58 -2.58 -43.37
C ILE A 52 66.69 -2.74 -42.34
N ALA A 53 66.45 -2.29 -41.10
CA ALA A 53 67.36 -2.45 -40.00
C ALA A 53 67.74 -3.91 -39.78
N LYS A 54 66.76 -4.82 -39.71
CA LYS A 54 66.94 -6.25 -39.59
C LYS A 54 67.84 -6.80 -40.71
N GLU A 55 67.53 -6.50 -41.97
CA GLU A 55 68.31 -6.98 -43.12
C GLU A 55 69.76 -6.50 -43.10
N ARG A 56 69.95 -5.21 -42.76
CA ARG A 56 71.32 -4.63 -42.71
C ARG A 56 72.09 -5.11 -41.46
N LEU A 57 71.45 -5.33 -40.32
CA LEU A 57 72.13 -5.91 -39.17
C LEU A 57 72.50 -7.35 -39.36
N VAL A 58 71.69 -8.18 -40.01
CA VAL A 58 72.08 -9.54 -40.38
C VAL A 58 73.24 -9.53 -41.34
N SER A 59 73.24 -8.67 -42.36
CA SER A 59 74.35 -8.54 -43.31
C SER A 59 75.62 -8.07 -42.58
N PHE A 60 75.55 -7.10 -41.70
CA PHE A 60 76.64 -6.58 -40.87
C PHE A 60 77.30 -7.72 -40.01
N ILE A 61 76.50 -8.43 -39.27
CA ILE A 61 76.90 -9.53 -38.37
C ILE A 61 77.60 -10.62 -39.16
N THR A 62 77.06 -10.90 -40.36
CA THR A 62 77.70 -11.96 -41.25
C THR A 62 78.98 -11.51 -41.92
N SER A 63 79.08 -10.24 -42.29
CA SER A 63 80.26 -9.71 -43.03
C SER A 63 81.39 -9.29 -42.05
N TYR A 64 81.04 -8.93 -40.82
CA TYR A 64 82.06 -8.40 -39.84
C TYR A 64 81.96 -9.14 -38.51
N PRO A 65 82.15 -10.46 -38.44
CA PRO A 65 81.93 -11.24 -37.19
C PRO A 65 82.92 -10.90 -36.05
N GLY A 66 83.98 -10.24 -36.38
CA GLY A 66 85.06 -9.74 -35.43
C GLY A 66 84.96 -8.28 -35.12
N SER A 67 83.91 -7.61 -35.51
CA SER A 67 83.68 -6.20 -35.27
C SER A 67 83.55 -5.91 -33.74
N LYS A 68 84.15 -4.78 -33.37
CA LYS A 68 83.93 -4.24 -31.97
C LYS A 68 82.45 -3.90 -31.70
N ASN A 69 81.67 -3.63 -32.74
CA ASN A 69 80.22 -3.29 -32.62
C ASN A 69 79.36 -4.56 -32.76
N ILE A 70 79.89 -5.76 -32.73
CA ILE A 70 79.09 -7.00 -32.93
C ILE A 70 78.07 -7.25 -31.90
N THR A 71 78.37 -6.95 -30.65
CA THR A 71 77.42 -7.09 -29.55
C THR A 71 76.23 -6.10 -29.66
N GLU A 72 76.55 -4.84 -29.99
CA GLU A 72 75.55 -3.80 -30.25
C GLU A 72 74.67 -4.10 -31.47
N ALA A 73 75.26 -4.73 -32.50
CA ALA A 73 74.50 -5.20 -33.66
C ALA A 73 73.52 -6.29 -33.32
N HIS A 74 73.92 -7.27 -32.46
CA HIS A 74 72.99 -8.31 -31.97
C HIS A 74 71.87 -7.72 -31.12
N LEU A 75 72.22 -6.75 -30.28
CA LEU A 75 71.20 -6.01 -29.48
C LEU A 75 70.14 -5.34 -30.39
N TYR A 76 70.60 -4.57 -31.36
CA TYR A 76 69.77 -3.87 -32.31
C TYR A 76 68.95 -4.84 -33.21
N LEU A 77 69.55 -5.96 -33.62
CA LEU A 77 68.85 -7.02 -34.37
C LEU A 77 67.77 -7.65 -33.49
N GLY A 78 68.04 -7.93 -32.23
CA GLY A 78 67.01 -8.40 -31.31
C GLY A 78 65.84 -7.39 -31.15
N ARG A 79 66.12 -6.08 -31.02
CA ARG A 79 65.14 -5.01 -30.97
C ARG A 79 64.36 -4.93 -32.31
N ALA A 80 65.00 -5.05 -33.46
CA ALA A 80 64.30 -5.08 -34.75
C ALA A 80 63.35 -6.27 -34.84
N TYR A 81 63.80 -7.47 -34.44
CA TYR A 81 62.96 -8.65 -34.39
C TYR A 81 61.78 -8.48 -33.42
N PHE A 82 61.97 -7.93 -32.23
CA PHE A 82 60.93 -7.67 -31.27
C PHE A 82 59.82 -6.74 -31.85
N LYS A 83 60.25 -5.63 -32.45
CA LYS A 83 59.34 -4.67 -33.10
C LYS A 83 58.57 -5.25 -34.30
N LEU A 84 59.19 -6.21 -34.98
CA LEU A 84 58.56 -6.99 -36.07
C LEU A 84 57.73 -8.17 -35.56
N ASN A 85 57.51 -8.29 -34.28
CA ASN A 85 56.79 -9.39 -33.61
C ASN A 85 57.38 -10.79 -33.90
N LYS A 86 58.69 -10.88 -34.18
CA LYS A 86 59.45 -12.13 -34.37
C LYS A 86 60.09 -12.52 -33.05
N LEU A 87 59.26 -12.84 -32.06
CA LEU A 87 59.67 -12.92 -30.65
C LEU A 87 60.71 -14.03 -30.38
N ASP A 88 60.62 -15.19 -31.03
CA ASP A 88 61.63 -16.25 -30.91
C ASP A 88 62.99 -15.83 -31.46
N SER A 89 63.03 -15.08 -32.55
CA SER A 89 64.31 -14.55 -33.13
C SER A 89 64.87 -13.46 -32.21
N ALA A 90 64.02 -12.59 -31.66
CA ALA A 90 64.40 -11.54 -30.71
C ALA A 90 65.04 -12.16 -29.44
N LYS A 91 64.35 -13.19 -28.91
CA LYS A 91 64.83 -13.96 -27.73
C LYS A 91 66.23 -14.52 -27.98
N TYR A 92 66.44 -15.17 -29.11
CA TYR A 92 67.75 -15.79 -29.49
C TYR A 92 68.89 -14.72 -29.51
N GLU A 93 68.61 -13.57 -30.08
CA GLU A 93 69.64 -12.50 -30.17
C GLU A 93 69.97 -11.90 -28.80
N PHE A 94 68.95 -11.73 -27.93
CA PHE A 94 69.18 -11.19 -26.59
C PHE A 94 69.83 -12.22 -25.64
N GLU A 95 69.38 -13.52 -25.67
CA GLU A 95 70.01 -14.59 -24.91
C GLU A 95 71.52 -14.71 -25.26
N ARG A 96 71.89 -14.55 -26.49
CA ARG A 96 73.27 -14.56 -26.94
C ARG A 96 74.17 -13.49 -26.33
N ILE A 97 73.57 -12.34 -25.90
CA ILE A 97 74.25 -11.30 -25.19
C ILE A 97 74.30 -11.58 -23.71
N VAL A 98 73.16 -11.92 -23.13
CA VAL A 98 72.95 -12.09 -21.69
C VAL A 98 73.70 -13.32 -21.14
N GLU A 99 73.85 -14.41 -21.92
CA GLU A 99 74.50 -15.65 -21.49
C GLU A 99 76.03 -15.63 -21.64
N ARG A 100 76.63 -14.56 -22.25
CA ARG A 100 78.08 -14.47 -22.41
C ARG A 100 78.69 -13.54 -21.34
N PRO A 101 79.50 -14.09 -20.42
CA PRO A 101 80.10 -13.31 -19.30
C PRO A 101 81.06 -12.18 -19.78
N GLU A 102 81.51 -12.24 -21.04
CA GLU A 102 82.43 -11.26 -21.62
C GLU A 102 81.81 -9.96 -22.08
N ASN A 103 80.51 -9.91 -22.22
CA ASN A 103 79.71 -8.79 -22.71
C ASN A 103 79.16 -7.93 -21.59
N VAL A 104 79.97 -7.21 -20.86
CA VAL A 104 79.56 -6.30 -19.82
C VAL A 104 78.79 -5.06 -20.34
N VAL A 105 79.11 -4.68 -21.59
CA VAL A 105 78.51 -3.54 -22.27
C VAL A 105 77.20 -4.01 -22.93
N PHE A 106 76.13 -3.32 -22.74
CA PHE A 106 74.77 -3.62 -23.22
C PHE A 106 74.06 -4.83 -22.57
N SER A 107 74.65 -5.47 -21.55
CA SER A 107 74.05 -6.60 -20.88
C SER A 107 72.76 -6.21 -20.12
N ASP A 108 72.73 -5.05 -19.53
CA ASP A 108 71.57 -4.53 -18.86
C ASP A 108 70.42 -4.26 -19.82
N GLU A 109 70.66 -3.59 -20.95
CA GLU A 109 69.67 -3.34 -22.00
C GLU A 109 69.20 -4.63 -22.61
N ALA A 110 70.11 -5.56 -22.93
CA ALA A 110 69.76 -6.86 -23.47
C ALA A 110 68.93 -7.72 -22.49
N THR A 111 69.23 -7.68 -21.21
CA THR A 111 68.45 -8.35 -20.16
C THR A 111 67.04 -7.74 -20.03
N TYR A 112 66.91 -6.42 -20.15
CA TYR A 112 65.58 -5.77 -20.19
C TYR A 112 64.77 -6.23 -21.41
N TRP A 113 65.35 -6.15 -22.62
CA TRP A 113 64.65 -6.54 -23.82
C TRP A 113 64.35 -8.04 -23.89
N LEU A 114 65.18 -8.88 -23.28
CA LEU A 114 64.92 -10.32 -23.16
C LEU A 114 63.71 -10.54 -22.24
N ALA A 115 63.60 -9.83 -21.13
CA ALA A 115 62.47 -9.87 -20.22
C ALA A 115 61.17 -9.40 -20.92
N GLU A 116 61.22 -8.29 -21.67
CA GLU A 116 60.09 -7.78 -22.47
C GLU A 116 59.69 -8.78 -23.54
N THR A 117 60.65 -9.52 -24.14
CA THR A 117 60.35 -10.58 -25.10
C THR A 117 59.65 -11.76 -24.48
N TYR A 118 60.04 -12.18 -23.28
CA TYR A 118 59.31 -13.19 -22.52
C TYR A 118 57.93 -12.71 -22.07
N PHE A 119 57.78 -11.42 -21.71
CA PHE A 119 56.51 -10.80 -21.43
C PHE A 119 55.59 -10.89 -22.64
N ALA A 120 56.07 -10.50 -23.84
CA ALA A 120 55.31 -10.55 -25.08
C ALA A 120 54.95 -12.00 -25.52
N LEU A 121 55.76 -12.99 -25.12
CA LEU A 121 55.48 -14.43 -25.28
C LEU A 121 54.52 -14.96 -24.17
N GLU A 122 53.96 -14.11 -23.31
CA GLU A 122 53.11 -14.46 -22.19
C GLU A 122 53.77 -15.40 -21.15
N ASN A 123 55.08 -15.53 -21.21
CA ASN A 123 55.87 -16.31 -20.24
C ASN A 123 56.28 -15.39 -19.07
N TYR A 124 55.29 -15.03 -18.23
CA TYR A 124 55.46 -14.08 -17.14
C TYR A 124 56.48 -14.55 -16.11
N SER A 125 56.59 -15.84 -15.90
CA SER A 125 57.58 -16.40 -14.96
C SER A 125 59.02 -16.11 -15.40
N LYS A 126 59.32 -16.33 -16.67
CA LYS A 126 60.63 -16.03 -17.26
C LYS A 126 60.89 -14.52 -17.36
N ALA A 127 59.89 -13.77 -17.75
CA ALA A 127 59.99 -12.31 -17.77
C ALA A 127 60.38 -11.77 -16.39
N LEU A 128 59.70 -12.22 -15.32
CA LEU A 128 60.00 -11.82 -13.92
C LEU A 128 61.44 -12.21 -13.50
N GLU A 129 61.91 -13.40 -13.90
CA GLU A 129 63.29 -13.86 -13.62
C GLU A 129 64.31 -12.86 -14.19
N TYR A 130 64.13 -12.45 -15.46
CA TYR A 130 65.06 -11.54 -16.11
C TYR A 130 64.93 -10.08 -15.66
N TYR A 131 63.74 -9.61 -15.35
CA TYR A 131 63.57 -8.28 -14.68
C TYR A 131 64.21 -8.27 -13.31
N GLN A 132 64.08 -9.32 -12.53
CA GLN A 132 64.73 -9.41 -11.22
C GLN A 132 66.25 -9.47 -11.38
N ARG A 133 66.75 -10.22 -12.34
CA ARG A 133 68.17 -10.27 -12.67
C ARG A 133 68.70 -8.91 -13.11
N LEU A 134 67.97 -8.15 -13.90
CA LEU A 134 68.34 -6.76 -14.26
C LEU A 134 68.49 -5.89 -13.02
N ILE A 135 67.56 -5.98 -12.08
CA ILE A 135 67.57 -5.18 -10.83
C ILE A 135 68.75 -5.54 -9.91
N ASP A 136 69.04 -6.86 -9.83
CA ASP A 136 70.06 -7.37 -8.90
C ASP A 136 71.50 -7.20 -9.49
N GLU A 137 71.67 -7.46 -10.75
CA GLU A 137 73.02 -7.44 -11.39
C GLU A 137 73.41 -6.06 -11.94
N TYR A 138 72.38 -5.20 -12.30
CA TYR A 138 72.61 -3.89 -12.92
C TYR A 138 71.87 -2.74 -12.23
N PRO A 139 72.14 -2.49 -10.93
CA PRO A 139 71.35 -1.55 -10.12
C PRO A 139 71.48 -0.09 -10.57
N ALA A 140 72.41 0.24 -11.48
CA ALA A 140 72.58 1.57 -12.07
C ALA A 140 71.96 1.71 -13.47
N SER A 141 71.33 0.66 -13.99
CA SER A 141 70.73 0.69 -15.32
C SER A 141 69.55 1.66 -15.41
N GLU A 142 69.43 2.35 -16.52
CA GLU A 142 68.28 3.22 -16.81
C GLU A 142 66.98 2.44 -17.01
N TYR A 143 67.02 1.13 -17.22
CA TYR A 143 65.86 0.28 -17.43
C TYR A 143 65.20 -0.22 -16.14
N ILE A 144 65.76 0.10 -14.95
CA ILE A 144 65.20 -0.42 -13.69
C ILE A 144 63.77 0.07 -13.46
N ALA A 145 63.50 1.33 -13.74
CA ALA A 145 62.13 1.87 -13.61
C ALA A 145 61.13 1.13 -14.49
N TYR A 146 61.52 0.88 -15.76
CA TYR A 146 60.72 0.10 -16.69
C TYR A 146 60.58 -1.34 -16.22
N ALA A 147 61.61 -1.94 -15.63
CA ALA A 147 61.54 -3.32 -15.12
C ALA A 147 60.50 -3.45 -14.02
N TYR A 148 60.48 -2.56 -13.01
CA TYR A 148 59.49 -2.59 -11.96
C TYR A 148 58.06 -2.38 -12.52
N TYR A 149 57.88 -1.50 -13.53
CA TYR A 149 56.60 -1.27 -14.19
C TYR A 149 56.12 -2.50 -14.93
N SER A 150 56.98 -3.13 -15.72
CA SER A 150 56.69 -4.34 -16.46
C SER A 150 56.50 -5.57 -15.55
N MET A 151 57.26 -5.69 -14.44
CA MET A 151 56.98 -6.70 -13.40
C MET A 151 55.58 -6.54 -12.80
N GLY A 152 55.10 -5.33 -12.58
CA GLY A 152 53.76 -5.06 -12.14
C GLY A 152 52.72 -5.61 -13.12
N TRP A 153 52.92 -5.42 -14.41
CA TRP A 153 52.12 -5.99 -15.46
C TRP A 153 52.19 -7.52 -15.57
N CYS A 154 53.42 -8.11 -15.40
CA CYS A 154 53.56 -9.58 -15.35
C CYS A 154 52.70 -10.18 -14.24
N HIS A 155 52.77 -9.64 -13.03
CA HIS A 155 51.99 -10.11 -11.88
C HIS A 155 50.50 -9.90 -12.12
N LYS A 156 50.08 -8.74 -12.65
CA LYS A 156 48.68 -8.45 -12.95
C LYS A 156 48.11 -9.47 -13.96
N ASN A 157 48.84 -9.75 -15.09
CA ASN A 157 48.38 -10.69 -16.10
C ASN A 157 48.43 -12.16 -15.61
N ALA A 158 49.30 -12.46 -14.65
CA ALA A 158 49.32 -13.74 -13.94
C ALA A 158 48.23 -13.88 -12.87
N GLY A 159 47.37 -12.83 -12.62
CA GLY A 159 46.35 -12.83 -11.60
C GLY A 159 46.89 -12.59 -10.18
N GLU A 160 48.15 -12.26 -10.01
CA GLU A 160 48.85 -12.03 -8.72
C GLU A 160 48.74 -10.59 -8.29
N ASN A 161 47.48 -10.08 -8.11
CA ASN A 161 47.19 -8.66 -7.89
C ASN A 161 47.95 -8.02 -6.73
N SER A 162 48.15 -8.75 -5.63
CA SER A 162 48.93 -8.20 -4.48
C SER A 162 50.41 -7.95 -4.84
N ARG A 163 51.02 -8.84 -5.64
CA ARG A 163 52.39 -8.65 -6.11
C ARG A 163 52.49 -7.57 -7.17
N ALA A 164 51.47 -7.45 -8.05
CA ALA A 164 51.38 -6.34 -8.99
C ALA A 164 51.40 -4.98 -8.28
N VAL A 165 50.57 -4.81 -7.24
CA VAL A 165 50.53 -3.59 -6.43
C VAL A 165 51.89 -3.30 -5.82
N ASN A 166 52.58 -4.32 -5.28
CA ASN A 166 53.90 -4.14 -4.69
C ASN A 166 54.93 -3.68 -5.71
N SER A 167 54.98 -4.31 -6.91
CA SER A 167 55.93 -3.94 -7.97
C SER A 167 55.68 -2.49 -8.44
N PHE A 168 54.43 -2.09 -8.63
CA PHE A 168 54.12 -0.69 -8.99
C PHE A 168 54.47 0.29 -7.85
N LYS A 169 54.25 -0.07 -6.58
CA LYS A 169 54.64 0.74 -5.44
C LYS A 169 56.15 0.89 -5.28
N GLU A 170 56.92 -0.20 -5.56
CA GLU A 170 58.41 -0.13 -5.59
C GLU A 170 58.89 0.86 -6.66
N MET A 171 58.28 0.82 -7.85
CA MET A 171 58.56 1.83 -8.88
C MET A 171 58.26 3.26 -8.37
N VAL A 172 57.08 3.49 -7.85
CA VAL A 172 56.66 4.81 -7.37
C VAL A 172 57.58 5.36 -6.30
N ASN A 173 58.01 4.50 -5.36
CA ASN A 173 58.86 4.90 -4.25
C ASN A 173 60.29 5.15 -4.67
N ARG A 174 60.84 4.35 -5.58
CA ARG A 174 62.22 4.46 -6.00
C ARG A 174 62.46 5.47 -7.11
N PHE A 175 61.46 5.69 -7.95
CA PHE A 175 61.55 6.56 -9.13
C PHE A 175 60.44 7.63 -9.15
N PRO A 176 60.33 8.45 -8.12
CA PRO A 176 59.20 9.37 -7.96
C PRO A 176 59.06 10.43 -9.07
N HIS A 177 60.13 10.65 -9.83
CA HIS A 177 60.20 11.65 -10.92
C HIS A 177 60.17 11.02 -12.30
N ASP A 178 60.04 9.71 -12.41
CA ASP A 178 59.94 9.03 -13.69
C ASP A 178 58.58 9.32 -14.38
N THR A 179 58.58 9.35 -15.72
CA THR A 179 57.37 9.62 -16.52
C THR A 179 56.29 8.57 -16.38
N LEU A 180 56.67 7.33 -16.02
CA LEU A 180 55.73 6.22 -15.81
C LEU A 180 55.17 6.18 -14.39
N THR A 181 55.77 6.90 -13.43
CA THR A 181 55.35 6.87 -12.00
C THR A 181 53.89 7.23 -11.79
N PRO A 182 53.33 8.29 -12.42
CA PRO A 182 51.89 8.54 -12.31
C PRO A 182 51.04 7.42 -12.83
N LYS A 183 51.46 6.76 -13.95
CA LYS A 183 50.72 5.60 -14.50
C LYS A 183 50.78 4.41 -13.52
N ALA A 184 51.94 4.13 -12.94
CA ALA A 184 52.11 3.09 -11.93
C ALA A 184 51.22 3.33 -10.71
N GLN A 185 51.20 4.55 -10.17
CA GLN A 185 50.37 4.92 -9.03
C GLN A 185 48.85 4.81 -9.36
N TYR A 186 48.44 5.20 -10.59
CA TYR A 186 47.07 4.98 -11.01
C TYR A 186 46.72 3.48 -11.05
N LEU A 187 47.62 2.63 -11.58
CA LEU A 187 47.42 1.19 -11.61
C LEU A 187 47.31 0.58 -10.20
N VAL A 188 48.02 1.11 -9.22
CA VAL A 188 47.88 0.73 -7.81
C VAL A 188 46.44 1.01 -7.33
N CYS A 189 45.94 2.23 -7.59
CA CYS A 189 44.58 2.60 -7.21
C CYS A 189 43.54 1.71 -7.87
N ASP A 190 43.65 1.47 -9.19
CA ASP A 190 42.74 0.68 -9.98
C ASP A 190 42.71 -0.79 -9.54
N ILE A 191 43.88 -1.42 -9.38
CA ILE A 191 43.97 -2.82 -8.94
C ILE A 191 43.40 -3.00 -7.52
N LEU A 192 43.67 -2.08 -6.61
CA LEU A 192 43.11 -2.13 -5.25
C LEU A 192 41.58 -2.04 -5.28
N PHE A 193 41.01 -1.15 -6.10
CA PHE A 193 39.55 -1.02 -6.25
C PHE A 193 38.92 -2.26 -6.88
N GLN A 194 39.53 -2.84 -7.95
CA GLN A 194 39.03 -4.05 -8.59
C GLN A 194 39.05 -5.29 -7.67
N ASN A 195 39.89 -5.27 -6.62
CA ASN A 195 39.97 -6.32 -5.61
C ASN A 195 39.21 -6.00 -4.31
N ASP A 196 38.23 -5.11 -4.37
CA ASP A 196 37.40 -4.67 -3.26
C ASP A 196 38.15 -4.09 -2.04
N LYS A 197 39.43 -3.72 -2.21
CA LYS A 197 40.24 -3.04 -1.19
C LYS A 197 40.02 -1.53 -1.21
N THR A 198 38.76 -1.15 -1.03
CA THR A 198 38.28 0.22 -1.24
C THR A 198 38.98 1.26 -0.35
N ASP A 199 39.22 0.95 0.92
CA ASP A 199 39.89 1.87 1.86
C ASP A 199 41.37 2.11 1.51
N GLU A 200 42.07 1.07 1.05
CA GLU A 200 43.45 1.18 0.57
C GLU A 200 43.45 2.01 -0.74
N ALA A 201 42.51 1.76 -1.67
CA ALA A 201 42.37 2.52 -2.90
C ALA A 201 42.13 4.02 -2.63
N LYS A 202 41.29 4.39 -1.69
CA LYS A 202 41.02 5.78 -1.29
C LYS A 202 42.33 6.48 -0.83
N LYS A 203 43.11 5.81 0.01
CA LYS A 203 44.40 6.36 0.47
C LYS A 203 45.38 6.60 -0.68
N GLU A 204 45.51 5.65 -1.58
CA GLU A 204 46.39 5.75 -2.75
C GLU A 204 45.92 6.85 -3.73
N ILE A 205 44.62 7.05 -3.87
CA ILE A 205 44.05 8.16 -4.63
C ILE A 205 44.44 9.52 -4.01
N GLU A 206 44.37 9.67 -2.70
CA GLU A 206 44.77 10.89 -2.03
C GLU A 206 46.27 11.19 -2.21
N ILE A 207 47.11 10.15 -2.14
CA ILE A 207 48.53 10.22 -2.44
C ILE A 207 48.74 10.64 -3.90
N PHE A 208 48.00 10.07 -4.84
CA PHE A 208 48.08 10.43 -6.26
C PHE A 208 47.75 11.91 -6.49
N VAL A 209 46.59 12.36 -6.00
CA VAL A 209 46.11 13.72 -6.20
C VAL A 209 47.10 14.76 -5.59
N THR A 210 47.75 14.39 -4.47
CA THR A 210 48.73 15.24 -3.83
C THR A 210 50.05 15.31 -4.60
N ASN A 211 50.53 14.17 -5.06
CA ASN A 211 51.89 14.07 -5.63
C ASN A 211 51.93 14.38 -7.15
N PHE A 212 50.77 14.15 -7.86
CA PHE A 212 50.72 14.26 -9.32
C PHE A 212 49.59 15.18 -9.81
N PRO A 213 49.50 16.43 -9.30
CA PRO A 213 48.34 17.32 -9.60
C PRO A 213 48.24 17.78 -11.06
N PHE A 214 49.30 17.55 -11.87
CA PHE A 214 49.34 17.91 -13.30
C PHE A 214 49.43 16.68 -14.19
N SER A 215 49.22 15.48 -13.67
CA SER A 215 49.30 14.26 -14.47
C SER A 215 48.13 14.11 -15.45
N ALA A 216 48.41 13.57 -16.63
CA ALA A 216 47.40 13.19 -17.58
C ALA A 216 46.44 12.10 -17.06
N GLU A 217 46.87 11.31 -16.06
CA GLU A 217 46.07 10.26 -15.43
C GLU A 217 45.08 10.79 -14.36
N LEU A 218 45.18 12.08 -13.99
CA LEU A 218 44.40 12.67 -12.92
C LEU A 218 42.91 12.55 -13.13
N GLY A 219 42.43 12.69 -14.38
CA GLY A 219 41.02 12.48 -14.73
C GLY A 219 40.53 11.06 -14.43
N LYS A 220 41.34 10.04 -14.74
CA LYS A 220 41.05 8.64 -14.47
C LYS A 220 41.00 8.36 -12.96
N VAL A 221 41.92 9.03 -12.19
CA VAL A 221 41.94 8.90 -10.74
C VAL A 221 40.69 9.49 -10.09
N TYR A 222 40.22 10.67 -10.54
CA TYR A 222 38.98 11.25 -10.06
C TYR A 222 37.76 10.43 -10.50
N TYR A 223 37.78 9.82 -11.69
CA TYR A 223 36.74 8.90 -12.10
C TYR A 223 36.67 7.68 -11.17
N LEU A 224 37.83 7.08 -10.87
CA LEU A 224 37.91 5.96 -9.94
C LEU A 224 37.42 6.34 -8.55
N LYS A 225 37.77 7.54 -8.07
CA LYS A 225 37.25 8.11 -6.82
C LYS A 225 35.72 8.20 -6.86
N GLY A 226 35.18 8.71 -7.94
CA GLY A 226 33.74 8.80 -8.14
C GLY A 226 33.04 7.44 -8.11
N ASP A 227 33.61 6.41 -8.74
CA ASP A 227 33.07 5.03 -8.69
C ASP A 227 33.11 4.45 -7.27
N ILE A 228 34.18 4.71 -6.52
CA ILE A 228 34.31 4.31 -5.13
C ILE A 228 33.23 4.98 -4.26
N ASP A 229 33.06 6.28 -4.40
CA ASP A 229 32.10 7.05 -3.62
C ASP A 229 30.66 6.68 -4.01
N TYR A 230 30.40 6.39 -5.31
CA TYR A 230 29.12 5.89 -5.79
C TYR A 230 28.75 4.52 -5.22
N LYS A 231 29.71 3.57 -5.19
CA LYS A 231 29.53 2.25 -4.55
C LYS A 231 29.24 2.35 -3.05
N ALA A 232 29.86 3.33 -2.39
CA ALA A 232 29.64 3.62 -0.96
C ALA A 232 28.37 4.42 -0.69
N GLU A 233 27.53 4.65 -1.69
CA GLU A 233 26.31 5.46 -1.63
C GLU A 233 26.54 6.93 -1.23
N ALA A 234 27.80 7.39 -1.23
CA ALA A 234 28.19 8.77 -1.01
C ALA A 234 28.00 9.61 -2.30
N TYR A 235 26.77 9.69 -2.77
CA TYR A 235 26.44 10.24 -4.10
C TYR A 235 26.87 11.70 -4.29
N ALA A 236 26.83 12.50 -3.25
CA ALA A 236 27.27 13.90 -3.30
C ALA A 236 28.79 14.02 -3.54
N ASP A 237 29.60 13.15 -2.91
CA ASP A 237 31.04 13.09 -3.12
C ASP A 237 31.38 12.49 -4.50
N ALA A 238 30.60 11.50 -4.93
CA ALA A 238 30.73 10.94 -6.28
C ALA A 238 30.47 12.01 -7.36
N VAL A 239 29.48 12.88 -7.20
CA VAL A 239 29.23 14.02 -8.11
C VAL A 239 30.46 14.88 -8.22
N GLN A 240 31.04 15.34 -7.09
CA GLN A 240 32.23 16.20 -7.10
C GLN A 240 33.44 15.53 -7.76
N ALA A 241 33.59 14.22 -7.54
CA ALA A 241 34.69 13.47 -8.14
C ALA A 241 34.52 13.33 -9.67
N PHE A 242 33.31 13.01 -10.15
CA PHE A 242 33.05 12.89 -11.58
C PHE A 242 33.09 14.25 -12.30
N GLU A 243 32.65 15.35 -11.66
CA GLU A 243 32.83 16.70 -12.21
C GLU A 243 34.31 17.02 -12.44
N LYS A 244 35.16 16.75 -11.40
CA LYS A 244 36.62 16.92 -11.56
C LYS A 244 37.19 15.99 -12.64
N ALA A 245 36.68 14.76 -12.75
CA ALA A 245 37.13 13.84 -13.81
C ALA A 245 36.86 14.44 -15.20
N LEU A 246 35.72 15.09 -15.41
CA LEU A 246 35.33 15.73 -16.66
C LEU A 246 36.22 16.92 -17.05
N ASP A 247 36.79 17.65 -16.04
CA ASP A 247 37.72 18.75 -16.31
C ASP A 247 38.99 18.28 -17.05
N TYR A 248 39.35 17.00 -16.89
CA TYR A 248 40.53 16.37 -17.50
C TYR A 248 40.20 15.42 -18.67
N ALA A 249 38.93 15.30 -19.05
CA ALA A 249 38.49 14.40 -20.11
C ALA A 249 38.84 14.96 -21.49
N THR A 250 39.86 14.42 -22.13
CA THR A 250 40.31 14.80 -23.46
C THR A 250 39.79 13.89 -24.59
N ASP A 251 39.45 12.63 -24.21
CA ASP A 251 38.89 11.66 -25.13
C ASP A 251 37.35 11.66 -25.06
N ALA A 252 36.70 11.66 -26.22
CA ALA A 252 35.25 11.74 -26.33
C ALA A 252 34.52 10.52 -25.75
N ASP A 253 35.06 9.30 -25.99
CA ASP A 253 34.47 8.07 -25.48
C ASP A 253 34.53 8.01 -23.96
N TRP A 254 35.70 8.31 -23.39
CA TRP A 254 35.90 8.32 -21.95
C TRP A 254 35.05 9.42 -21.27
N ARG A 255 34.92 10.60 -21.91
CA ARG A 255 34.05 11.67 -21.45
C ARG A 255 32.62 11.22 -21.32
N SER A 256 32.09 10.45 -22.27
CA SER A 256 30.70 9.94 -22.27
C SER A 256 30.46 8.99 -21.10
N TYR A 257 31.46 8.15 -20.72
CA TYR A 257 31.35 7.31 -19.52
C TYR A 257 31.28 8.14 -18.24
N ALA A 258 32.13 9.17 -18.13
CA ALA A 258 32.15 10.05 -16.96
C ALA A 258 30.83 10.85 -16.85
N GLU A 259 30.32 11.38 -17.95
CA GLU A 259 29.03 12.09 -18.01
C GLU A 259 27.85 11.17 -17.59
N CYS A 260 27.84 9.93 -18.03
CA CYS A 260 26.81 8.95 -17.64
C CYS A 260 26.86 8.64 -16.14
N LYS A 261 28.07 8.43 -15.59
CA LYS A 261 28.26 8.18 -14.17
C LYS A 261 27.89 9.39 -13.30
N LEU A 262 28.23 10.57 -13.76
CA LEU A 262 27.83 11.83 -13.12
C LEU A 262 26.31 11.97 -13.10
N ALA A 263 25.65 11.70 -14.25
CA ALA A 263 24.21 11.75 -14.35
C ALA A 263 23.51 10.75 -13.39
N LEU A 264 24.04 9.53 -13.29
CA LEU A 264 23.56 8.53 -12.34
C LEU A 264 23.74 8.99 -10.88
N SER A 265 24.87 9.64 -10.58
CA SER A 265 25.15 10.17 -9.23
C SER A 265 24.20 11.31 -8.87
N TYR A 266 23.93 12.22 -9.80
CA TYR A 266 22.92 13.26 -9.63
C TYR A 266 21.52 12.68 -9.40
N LEU A 267 21.15 11.67 -10.17
CA LEU A 267 19.84 11.03 -10.02
C LEU A 267 19.70 10.38 -8.63
N LYS A 268 20.74 9.69 -8.17
CA LYS A 268 20.76 9.06 -6.84
C LYS A 268 20.79 10.06 -5.68
N SER A 269 21.35 11.25 -5.90
CA SER A 269 21.34 12.36 -4.94
C SER A 269 20.09 13.24 -5.02
N ASN A 270 19.02 12.78 -5.68
CA ASN A 270 17.75 13.49 -5.91
C ASN A 270 17.86 14.79 -6.74
N ASN A 271 18.93 14.97 -7.49
CA ASN A 271 19.12 16.11 -8.39
C ASN A 271 18.77 15.72 -9.84
N ALA A 272 17.49 15.38 -10.05
CA ALA A 272 17.02 14.84 -11.32
C ALA A 272 17.12 15.82 -12.50
N ALA A 273 17.10 17.13 -12.25
CA ALA A 273 17.24 18.14 -13.28
C ALA A 273 18.66 18.17 -13.88
N GLU A 274 19.66 18.14 -13.03
CA GLU A 274 21.08 18.06 -13.43
C GLU A 274 21.40 16.72 -14.07
N ALA A 275 20.85 15.64 -13.52
CA ALA A 275 20.97 14.29 -14.11
C ALA A 275 20.48 14.28 -15.56
N LEU A 276 19.34 14.91 -15.85
CA LEU A 276 18.76 15.00 -17.19
C LEU A 276 19.72 15.65 -18.19
N VAL A 277 20.39 16.74 -17.80
CA VAL A 277 21.35 17.46 -18.65
C VAL A 277 22.52 16.56 -19.05
N TYR A 278 23.05 15.80 -18.08
CA TYR A 278 24.21 14.94 -18.36
C TYR A 278 23.84 13.64 -19.07
N PHE A 279 22.64 13.09 -18.84
CA PHE A 279 22.14 12.00 -19.69
C PHE A 279 21.95 12.44 -21.12
N ASP A 280 21.47 13.65 -21.37
CA ASP A 280 21.34 14.20 -22.73
C ASP A 280 22.72 14.34 -23.41
N LYS A 281 23.74 14.80 -22.70
CA LYS A 281 25.12 14.88 -23.22
C LYS A 281 25.65 13.48 -23.54
N CYS A 282 25.51 12.52 -22.63
CA CYS A 282 25.95 11.13 -22.85
C CYS A 282 25.28 10.50 -24.08
N ILE A 283 23.96 10.69 -24.25
CA ILE A 283 23.23 10.17 -25.42
C ILE A 283 23.69 10.87 -26.71
N ALA A 284 23.89 12.18 -26.69
CA ALA A 284 24.32 12.96 -27.85
C ALA A 284 25.74 12.63 -28.32
N ALA A 285 26.63 12.31 -27.37
CA ALA A 285 27.99 11.91 -27.68
C ALA A 285 28.06 10.54 -28.36
N GLY A 286 27.04 9.71 -28.20
CA GLY A 286 27.03 8.33 -28.69
C GLY A 286 27.89 7.42 -27.82
N GLY A 287 28.48 6.42 -28.38
CA GLY A 287 29.27 5.43 -27.66
C GLY A 287 28.75 4.02 -27.92
N ASN A 288 29.12 3.09 -27.05
CA ASN A 288 28.60 1.74 -27.20
C ASN A 288 27.10 1.66 -26.79
N GLU A 289 26.42 0.67 -27.34
CA GLU A 289 24.97 0.45 -27.14
C GLU A 289 24.62 0.33 -25.65
N LYS A 290 25.47 -0.32 -24.85
CA LYS A 290 25.27 -0.50 -23.42
C LYS A 290 25.22 0.86 -22.68
N LEU A 291 26.16 1.75 -22.96
CA LEU A 291 26.23 3.07 -22.34
C LEU A 291 25.02 3.93 -22.74
N THR A 292 24.67 3.90 -24.03
CA THR A 292 23.54 4.67 -24.54
C THR A 292 22.20 4.17 -23.99
N ALA A 293 22.04 2.84 -23.83
CA ALA A 293 20.88 2.26 -23.19
C ALA A 293 20.77 2.65 -21.72
N THR A 294 21.91 2.63 -20.99
CA THR A 294 21.96 3.08 -19.58
C THR A 294 21.58 4.54 -19.45
N ALA A 295 22.10 5.39 -20.33
CA ALA A 295 21.78 6.81 -20.32
C ALA A 295 20.31 7.09 -20.70
N ALA A 296 19.76 6.36 -21.68
CA ALA A 296 18.36 6.49 -22.09
C ALA A 296 17.39 6.07 -20.94
N PHE A 297 17.70 4.96 -20.27
CA PHE A 297 16.94 4.52 -19.11
C PHE A 297 17.04 5.48 -17.93
N GLY A 298 18.28 5.93 -17.63
CA GLY A 298 18.52 6.92 -16.57
C GLY A 298 17.81 8.26 -16.83
N LYS A 299 17.79 8.70 -18.09
CA LYS A 299 17.02 9.89 -18.54
C LYS A 299 15.52 9.71 -18.27
N ALA A 300 14.96 8.57 -18.63
CA ALA A 300 13.55 8.29 -18.39
C ALA A 300 13.22 8.30 -16.88
N LYS A 301 14.10 7.73 -16.05
CA LYS A 301 13.97 7.81 -14.58
C LYS A 301 14.09 9.24 -14.04
N ALA A 302 14.99 10.06 -14.58
CA ALA A 302 15.10 11.46 -14.19
C ALA A 302 13.85 12.26 -14.55
N LEU A 303 13.26 12.01 -15.72
CA LEU A 303 11.99 12.62 -16.14
C LEU A 303 10.84 12.20 -15.24
N ASP A 304 10.80 10.93 -14.82
CA ASP A 304 9.81 10.42 -13.87
C ASP A 304 9.95 11.10 -12.50
N ALA A 305 11.17 11.20 -11.97
CA ALA A 305 11.46 11.90 -10.71
C ALA A 305 11.06 13.38 -10.74
N LEU A 306 11.12 14.03 -11.91
CA LEU A 306 10.66 15.40 -12.14
C LEU A 306 9.14 15.51 -12.33
N GLY A 307 8.40 14.42 -12.30
CA GLY A 307 6.96 14.38 -12.56
C GLY A 307 6.57 14.60 -14.03
N ARG A 308 7.54 14.59 -14.97
CA ARG A 308 7.33 14.73 -16.41
C ARG A 308 6.90 13.40 -17.03
N ASN A 309 5.74 12.89 -16.57
CA ASN A 309 5.31 11.54 -16.81
C ASN A 309 5.18 11.15 -18.29
N GLU A 310 4.64 12.02 -19.14
CA GLU A 310 4.47 11.70 -20.58
C GLU A 310 5.83 11.58 -21.30
N GLU A 311 6.79 12.40 -20.93
CA GLU A 311 8.14 12.34 -21.47
C GLU A 311 8.90 11.13 -20.92
N ALA A 312 8.70 10.77 -19.66
CA ALA A 312 9.24 9.56 -19.07
C ALA A 312 8.72 8.30 -19.78
N LEU A 313 7.41 8.23 -20.04
CA LEU A 313 6.78 7.14 -20.80
C LEU A 313 7.42 7.01 -22.19
N ALA A 314 7.56 8.13 -22.94
CA ALA A 314 8.21 8.14 -24.24
C ALA A 314 9.71 7.76 -24.16
N GLY A 315 10.37 8.10 -23.05
CA GLY A 315 11.75 7.69 -22.75
C GLY A 315 11.88 6.18 -22.58
N TYR A 316 11.00 5.58 -21.80
CA TYR A 316 10.98 4.12 -21.62
C TYR A 316 10.60 3.39 -22.90
N ASP A 317 9.69 3.93 -23.72
CA ASP A 317 9.40 3.37 -25.05
C ASP A 317 10.65 3.31 -25.92
N LYS A 318 11.47 4.35 -25.93
CA LYS A 318 12.76 4.34 -26.66
C LYS A 318 13.71 3.26 -26.15
N VAL A 319 13.75 3.01 -24.84
CA VAL A 319 14.58 1.92 -24.29
C VAL A 319 14.06 0.57 -24.77
N ILE A 320 12.75 0.33 -24.66
CA ILE A 320 12.09 -0.93 -25.04
C ILE A 320 12.24 -1.21 -26.54
N ASP A 321 12.11 -0.21 -27.41
CA ASP A 321 12.11 -0.38 -28.85
C ASP A 321 13.51 -0.45 -29.45
N ASN A 322 14.44 0.40 -28.99
CA ASN A 322 15.76 0.56 -29.59
C ASN A 322 16.84 -0.29 -28.93
N TYR A 323 16.65 -0.72 -27.65
CA TYR A 323 17.64 -1.44 -26.86
C TYR A 323 17.09 -2.74 -26.29
N ARG A 324 16.45 -3.55 -27.13
CA ARG A 324 15.72 -4.76 -26.74
C ARG A 324 16.56 -5.81 -26.03
N THR A 325 17.87 -5.85 -26.32
CA THR A 325 18.85 -6.77 -25.73
C THR A 325 19.55 -6.20 -24.49
N SER A 326 19.25 -4.95 -24.13
CA SER A 326 19.83 -4.29 -22.96
C SER A 326 19.26 -4.87 -21.67
N GLU A 327 20.10 -4.93 -20.66
CA GLU A 327 19.70 -5.23 -19.26
C GLU A 327 18.59 -4.31 -18.74
N TRP A 328 18.43 -3.10 -19.30
CA TRP A 328 17.45 -2.11 -18.89
C TRP A 328 16.08 -2.26 -19.56
N CYS A 329 15.92 -3.17 -20.52
CA CYS A 329 14.66 -3.31 -21.26
C CYS A 329 13.52 -3.76 -20.36
N ASP A 330 13.76 -4.71 -19.47
CA ASP A 330 12.76 -5.25 -18.56
C ASP A 330 12.42 -4.25 -17.46
N ASP A 331 13.43 -3.58 -16.91
CA ASP A 331 13.24 -2.47 -15.98
C ASP A 331 12.41 -1.34 -16.62
N ALA A 332 12.67 -1.00 -17.87
CA ALA A 332 11.91 0.03 -18.57
C ALA A 332 10.43 -0.35 -18.72
N ARG A 333 10.12 -1.61 -18.99
CA ARG A 333 8.73 -2.11 -19.02
C ARG A 333 8.06 -1.99 -17.65
N LEU A 334 8.76 -2.40 -16.60
CA LEU A 334 8.27 -2.33 -15.21
C LEU A 334 7.97 -0.89 -14.84
N TRP A 335 8.94 0.01 -14.97
CA TRP A 335 8.78 1.43 -14.58
C TRP A 335 7.74 2.16 -15.43
N LYS A 336 7.67 1.85 -16.73
CA LYS A 336 6.61 2.38 -17.60
C LYS A 336 5.23 1.96 -17.12
N ALA A 337 5.05 0.68 -16.77
CA ALA A 337 3.79 0.18 -16.26
C ALA A 337 3.41 0.81 -14.91
N GLU A 338 4.38 1.04 -14.02
CA GLU A 338 4.14 1.75 -12.75
C GLU A 338 3.67 3.20 -12.95
N ILE A 339 4.27 3.92 -13.90
CA ILE A 339 3.78 5.26 -14.25
C ILE A 339 2.35 5.19 -14.77
N LEU A 340 2.02 4.23 -15.62
CA LEU A 340 0.65 4.06 -16.13
C LEU A 340 -0.35 3.79 -14.98
N VAL A 341 0.03 2.97 -13.99
CA VAL A 341 -0.77 2.74 -12.78
C VAL A 341 -0.95 4.02 -11.97
N ARG A 342 0.12 4.80 -11.79
CA ARG A 342 0.09 6.09 -11.07
C ARG A 342 -0.79 7.12 -11.77
N LEU A 343 -0.81 7.12 -13.09
CA LEU A 343 -1.68 7.96 -13.94
C LEU A 343 -3.11 7.40 -14.07
N ASN A 344 -3.44 6.33 -13.37
CA ASN A 344 -4.73 5.64 -13.45
C ASN A 344 -5.10 5.14 -14.86
N LYS A 345 -4.11 4.90 -15.73
CA LYS A 345 -4.26 4.30 -17.06
C LYS A 345 -4.19 2.77 -16.95
N LEU A 346 -5.10 2.18 -16.17
CA LEU A 346 -5.03 0.78 -15.71
C LEU A 346 -5.05 -0.22 -16.87
N ASP A 347 -5.93 -0.04 -17.86
CA ASP A 347 -6.01 -0.91 -19.04
C ASP A 347 -4.66 -1.02 -19.79
N LYS A 348 -3.94 0.11 -19.91
CA LYS A 348 -2.63 0.13 -20.57
C LYS A 348 -1.55 -0.53 -19.72
N ALA A 349 -1.63 -0.37 -18.40
CA ALA A 349 -0.72 -1.01 -17.46
C ALA A 349 -0.94 -2.54 -17.48
N GLU A 350 -2.19 -3.00 -17.45
CA GLU A 350 -2.56 -4.41 -17.57
C GLU A 350 -1.97 -5.02 -18.85
N ALA A 351 -2.23 -4.36 -19.99
CA ALA A 351 -1.76 -4.85 -21.29
C ALA A 351 -0.22 -4.98 -21.31
N LEU A 352 0.49 -3.96 -20.81
CA LEU A 352 1.96 -3.96 -20.77
C LEU A 352 2.52 -5.02 -19.83
N TYR A 353 1.94 -5.20 -18.62
CA TYR A 353 2.37 -6.26 -17.72
C TYR A 353 2.13 -7.64 -18.34
N ARG A 354 0.97 -7.87 -18.93
CA ARG A 354 0.67 -9.15 -19.60
C ARG A 354 1.61 -9.46 -20.76
N GLU A 355 1.87 -8.47 -21.61
CA GLU A 355 2.84 -8.59 -22.71
C GLU A 355 4.23 -8.93 -22.15
N SER A 356 4.68 -8.19 -21.14
CA SER A 356 6.00 -8.38 -20.52
C SER A 356 6.13 -9.76 -19.88
N ILE A 357 5.14 -10.21 -19.11
CA ILE A 357 5.13 -11.52 -18.47
C ILE A 357 5.18 -12.66 -19.50
N ASN A 358 4.53 -12.50 -20.64
CA ASN A 358 4.55 -13.49 -21.71
C ASN A 358 5.87 -13.50 -22.51
N ALA A 359 6.53 -12.34 -22.63
CA ALA A 359 7.78 -12.20 -23.35
C ALA A 359 9.01 -12.65 -22.54
N LEU A 360 8.92 -12.58 -21.20
CA LEU A 360 10.03 -12.80 -20.26
C LEU A 360 9.88 -14.18 -19.62
N SER A 361 10.59 -15.17 -20.15
CA SER A 361 10.58 -16.52 -19.54
C SER A 361 11.53 -16.67 -18.35
N ASP A 362 12.53 -15.78 -18.19
CA ASP A 362 13.65 -15.95 -17.24
C ASP A 362 14.17 -14.65 -16.62
N SER A 363 13.37 -13.61 -16.57
CA SER A 363 13.73 -12.34 -15.93
C SER A 363 13.52 -12.39 -14.41
N GLY A 364 14.51 -11.92 -13.64
CA GLY A 364 14.38 -11.75 -12.19
C GLY A 364 13.22 -10.85 -11.78
N LEU A 365 12.70 -10.00 -12.68
CA LEU A 365 11.57 -9.11 -12.46
C LEU A 365 10.19 -9.74 -12.68
N LEU A 366 10.14 -10.97 -13.17
CA LEU A 366 8.88 -11.64 -13.53
C LEU A 366 7.91 -11.74 -12.33
N GLY A 367 8.44 -12.07 -11.17
CA GLY A 367 7.65 -12.14 -9.93
C GLY A 367 7.05 -10.79 -9.54
N GLU A 368 7.85 -9.73 -9.62
CA GLU A 368 7.43 -8.36 -9.33
C GLU A 368 6.37 -7.85 -10.32
N MET A 369 6.58 -8.11 -11.62
CA MET A 369 5.60 -7.76 -12.65
C MET A 369 4.26 -8.46 -12.44
N ARG A 370 4.26 -9.74 -12.07
CA ARG A 370 3.03 -10.48 -11.71
C ARG A 370 2.37 -9.88 -10.48
N TYR A 371 3.14 -9.54 -9.47
CA TYR A 371 2.62 -8.92 -8.25
C TYR A 371 1.94 -7.57 -8.56
N ASN A 372 2.61 -6.74 -9.38
CA ASN A 372 2.07 -5.44 -9.79
C ASN A 372 0.84 -5.59 -10.69
N LEU A 373 0.78 -6.60 -11.56
CA LEU A 373 -0.43 -6.93 -12.32
C LEU A 373 -1.59 -7.31 -11.38
N GLY A 374 -1.32 -8.09 -10.33
CA GLY A 374 -2.31 -8.40 -9.31
C GLY A 374 -2.87 -7.13 -8.63
N TRP A 375 -2.00 -6.14 -8.37
CA TRP A 375 -2.42 -4.82 -7.86
C TRP A 375 -3.28 -4.05 -8.86
N VAL A 376 -2.97 -4.08 -10.16
CA VAL A 376 -3.82 -3.48 -11.20
C VAL A 376 -5.21 -4.10 -11.15
N TYR A 377 -5.31 -5.42 -11.06
CA TYR A 377 -6.60 -6.11 -10.95
C TYR A 377 -7.39 -5.73 -9.70
N ILE A 378 -6.72 -5.53 -8.55
CA ILE A 378 -7.40 -5.02 -7.34
C ILE A 378 -7.99 -3.63 -7.61
N LYS A 379 -7.23 -2.72 -8.22
CA LYS A 379 -7.69 -1.36 -8.56
C LYS A 379 -8.86 -1.36 -9.54
N GLU A 380 -8.89 -2.30 -10.46
CA GLU A 380 -9.97 -2.50 -11.43
C GLU A 380 -11.15 -3.30 -10.84
N LYS A 381 -11.06 -3.73 -9.59
CA LYS A 381 -12.03 -4.60 -8.91
C LYS A 381 -12.19 -5.98 -9.56
N LYS A 382 -11.22 -6.43 -10.36
CA LYS A 382 -11.12 -7.76 -10.95
C LYS A 382 -10.54 -8.75 -9.94
N TYR A 383 -11.25 -8.95 -8.82
CA TYR A 383 -10.71 -9.69 -7.67
C TYR A 383 -10.38 -11.15 -7.99
N ASP A 384 -11.15 -11.81 -8.85
CA ASP A 384 -10.91 -13.22 -9.24
C ASP A 384 -9.58 -13.39 -10.00
N ASP A 385 -9.24 -12.44 -10.87
CA ASP A 385 -7.98 -12.47 -11.60
C ASP A 385 -6.79 -12.11 -10.68
N ALA A 386 -6.99 -11.16 -9.76
CA ALA A 386 -6.01 -10.86 -8.72
C ALA A 386 -5.73 -12.09 -7.84
N LEU A 387 -6.79 -12.80 -7.38
CA LEU A 387 -6.66 -14.01 -6.59
C LEU A 387 -5.88 -15.12 -7.31
N LYS A 388 -6.09 -15.31 -8.62
CA LYS A 388 -5.33 -16.30 -9.41
C LYS A 388 -3.83 -16.02 -9.39
N ILE A 389 -3.47 -14.75 -9.63
CA ILE A 389 -2.06 -14.32 -9.65
C ILE A 389 -1.42 -14.46 -8.28
N PHE A 390 -2.06 -13.94 -7.22
CA PHE A 390 -1.48 -14.02 -5.89
C PHE A 390 -1.41 -15.45 -5.35
N LYS A 391 -2.37 -16.34 -5.69
CA LYS A 391 -2.27 -17.78 -5.39
C LYS A 391 -1.07 -18.43 -6.07
N GLU A 392 -0.80 -18.09 -7.32
CA GLU A 392 0.35 -18.61 -8.03
C GLU A 392 1.66 -18.12 -7.40
N LEU A 393 1.76 -16.83 -7.10
CA LEU A 393 2.92 -16.24 -6.43
C LEU A 393 3.12 -16.82 -5.02
N ALA A 394 2.08 -16.95 -4.22
CA ALA A 394 2.16 -17.53 -2.88
C ALA A 394 2.68 -18.98 -2.90
N ARG A 395 2.42 -19.71 -3.99
CA ARG A 395 2.86 -21.12 -4.15
C ARG A 395 4.23 -21.28 -4.79
N ARG A 396 4.60 -20.40 -5.72
CA ARG A 396 5.74 -20.63 -6.64
C ARG A 396 6.83 -19.56 -6.60
N ALA A 397 6.62 -18.43 -5.90
CA ALA A 397 7.65 -17.42 -5.84
C ALA A 397 8.93 -17.98 -5.19
N ASP A 398 10.08 -17.72 -5.79
CA ASP A 398 11.38 -18.14 -5.26
C ASP A 398 11.80 -17.25 -4.07
N ASP A 399 11.41 -15.97 -4.10
CA ASP A 399 11.65 -15.01 -3.03
C ASP A 399 10.54 -15.07 -1.97
N ASP A 400 10.93 -15.28 -0.71
CA ASP A 400 10.02 -15.32 0.42
C ASP A 400 9.31 -13.97 0.66
N THR A 401 9.97 -12.84 0.37
CA THR A 401 9.35 -11.51 0.50
C THR A 401 8.17 -11.36 -0.45
N LEU A 402 8.34 -11.81 -1.68
CA LEU A 402 7.28 -11.80 -2.68
C LEU A 402 6.15 -12.76 -2.32
N ARG A 403 6.50 -13.96 -1.80
CA ARG A 403 5.53 -14.97 -1.34
C ARG A 403 4.68 -14.43 -0.19
N ILE A 404 5.32 -13.84 0.83
CA ILE A 404 4.63 -13.21 1.96
C ILE A 404 3.73 -12.07 1.49
N SER A 405 4.25 -11.21 0.61
CA SER A 405 3.47 -10.10 0.05
C SER A 405 2.22 -10.61 -0.70
N ALA A 406 2.35 -11.70 -1.45
CA ALA A 406 1.21 -12.32 -2.14
C ALA A 406 0.18 -12.91 -1.15
N LEU A 407 0.64 -13.58 -0.07
CA LEU A 407 -0.22 -14.11 0.98
C LEU A 407 -1.00 -12.99 1.69
N LEU A 408 -0.34 -11.85 1.97
CA LEU A 408 -1.03 -10.70 2.55
C LEU A 408 -2.14 -10.19 1.63
N ARG A 409 -1.85 -10.05 0.32
CA ARG A 409 -2.87 -9.60 -0.64
C ARG A 409 -4.03 -10.59 -0.76
N LEU A 410 -3.76 -11.90 -0.71
CA LEU A 410 -4.82 -12.90 -0.66
C LEU A 410 -5.72 -12.69 0.55
N GLY A 411 -5.11 -12.57 1.74
CA GLY A 411 -5.84 -12.31 2.98
C GLY A 411 -6.68 -11.04 2.90
N ASP A 412 -6.10 -9.92 2.40
CA ASP A 412 -6.79 -8.63 2.27
C ASP A 412 -7.99 -8.71 1.30
N ILE A 413 -7.85 -9.39 0.16
CA ILE A 413 -8.94 -9.57 -0.81
C ILE A 413 -10.05 -10.43 -0.20
N TYR A 414 -9.72 -11.55 0.41
CA TYR A 414 -10.70 -12.42 1.06
C TYR A 414 -11.42 -11.71 2.22
N TYR A 415 -10.69 -10.94 3.03
CA TYR A 415 -11.30 -10.12 4.08
C TYR A 415 -12.30 -9.11 3.50
N GLY A 416 -11.90 -8.40 2.43
CA GLY A 416 -12.79 -7.46 1.73
C GLY A 416 -14.05 -8.11 1.14
N GLN A 417 -13.95 -9.37 0.71
CA GLN A 417 -15.07 -10.18 0.23
C GLN A 417 -15.86 -10.84 1.36
N ARG A 418 -15.50 -10.62 2.63
CA ARG A 418 -16.06 -11.28 3.82
C ARG A 418 -15.87 -12.80 3.84
N ASN A 419 -14.95 -13.31 3.06
CA ASN A 419 -14.54 -14.70 3.11
C ASN A 419 -13.47 -14.86 4.20
N TYR A 420 -13.93 -14.88 5.44
CA TYR A 420 -13.07 -14.82 6.60
C TYR A 420 -12.21 -16.07 6.81
N GLU A 421 -12.68 -17.25 6.42
CA GLU A 421 -11.93 -18.50 6.55
C GLU A 421 -10.68 -18.51 5.66
N ASP A 422 -10.83 -18.16 4.39
CA ASP A 422 -9.70 -18.07 3.47
C ASP A 422 -8.76 -16.92 3.84
N ALA A 423 -9.30 -15.80 4.37
CA ALA A 423 -8.47 -14.71 4.87
C ALA A 423 -7.58 -15.15 6.03
N LEU A 424 -8.15 -15.81 7.04
CA LEU A 424 -7.39 -16.37 8.16
C LEU A 424 -6.34 -17.36 7.67
N SER A 425 -6.72 -18.29 6.78
CA SER A 425 -5.79 -19.28 6.25
C SER A 425 -4.57 -18.65 5.56
N ALA A 426 -4.79 -17.56 4.82
CA ALA A 426 -3.69 -16.85 4.14
C ALA A 426 -2.73 -16.16 5.14
N TYR A 427 -3.27 -15.52 6.18
CA TYR A 427 -2.46 -14.86 7.20
C TYR A 427 -1.78 -15.87 8.14
N ASP A 428 -2.44 -16.98 8.49
CA ASP A 428 -1.88 -18.02 9.34
C ASP A 428 -0.62 -18.65 8.74
N VAL A 429 -0.59 -18.87 7.41
CA VAL A 429 0.62 -19.36 6.72
C VAL A 429 1.82 -18.44 6.97
N ILE A 430 1.59 -17.12 7.07
CA ILE A 430 2.68 -16.17 7.34
C ILE A 430 3.19 -16.35 8.76
N LEU A 431 2.29 -16.49 9.73
CA LEU A 431 2.68 -16.67 11.12
C LEU A 431 3.33 -18.04 11.40
N GLU A 432 2.90 -19.08 10.70
CA GLU A 432 3.46 -20.42 10.84
C GLU A 432 4.85 -20.58 10.22
N LYS A 433 5.06 -19.96 9.03
CA LYS A 433 6.29 -20.20 8.23
C LYS A 433 7.26 -19.03 8.23
N TYR A 434 6.77 -17.82 8.48
CA TYR A 434 7.53 -16.58 8.32
C TYR A 434 7.33 -15.64 9.52
N ALA A 435 7.25 -16.19 10.72
CA ALA A 435 6.98 -15.43 11.96
C ALA A 435 7.99 -14.31 12.23
N ASP A 436 9.23 -14.44 11.75
CA ASP A 436 10.29 -13.43 11.88
C ASP A 436 10.31 -12.41 10.74
N SER A 437 9.39 -12.50 9.78
CA SER A 437 9.32 -11.54 8.68
C SER A 437 8.86 -10.16 9.14
N LEU A 438 9.26 -9.12 8.39
CA LEU A 438 8.84 -7.74 8.63
C LEU A 438 7.31 -7.53 8.51
N TYR A 439 6.57 -8.52 8.02
CA TYR A 439 5.14 -8.46 7.77
C TYR A 439 4.31 -9.34 8.71
N ALA A 440 4.96 -10.10 9.58
CA ALA A 440 4.27 -11.02 10.48
C ALA A 440 3.39 -10.28 11.50
N ASP A 441 3.84 -9.12 11.99
CA ASP A 441 3.05 -8.24 12.85
C ASP A 441 1.77 -7.76 12.17
N TYR A 442 1.86 -7.39 10.88
CA TYR A 442 0.69 -6.99 10.09
C TYR A 442 -0.27 -8.17 9.89
N ALA A 443 0.23 -9.38 9.57
CA ALA A 443 -0.60 -10.56 9.46
C ALA A 443 -1.34 -10.87 10.78
N GLN A 444 -0.64 -10.79 11.91
CA GLN A 444 -1.23 -10.98 13.23
C GLN A 444 -2.31 -9.94 13.55
N TYR A 445 -2.09 -8.69 13.14
CA TYR A 445 -3.07 -7.61 13.26
C TYR A 445 -4.34 -7.92 12.45
N GLN A 446 -4.17 -8.32 11.18
CA GLN A 446 -5.27 -8.62 10.28
C GLN A 446 -6.11 -9.83 10.75
N ILE A 447 -5.48 -10.84 11.34
CA ILE A 447 -6.21 -11.95 12.00
C ILE A 447 -7.10 -11.40 13.12
N GLY A 448 -6.60 -10.46 13.92
CA GLY A 448 -7.40 -9.78 14.94
C GLY A 448 -8.58 -9.02 14.35
N ASP A 449 -8.37 -8.29 13.25
CA ASP A 449 -9.42 -7.55 12.55
C ASP A 449 -10.47 -8.48 11.91
N VAL A 450 -10.04 -9.64 11.37
CA VAL A 450 -10.96 -10.67 10.85
C VAL A 450 -11.86 -11.19 11.97
N PHE A 451 -11.31 -11.55 13.13
CA PHE A 451 -12.11 -12.01 14.27
C PHE A 451 -13.02 -10.90 14.80
N TYR A 452 -12.56 -9.66 14.82
CA TYR A 452 -13.39 -8.52 15.19
C TYR A 452 -14.58 -8.34 14.24
N ALA A 453 -14.36 -8.45 12.94
CA ALA A 453 -15.41 -8.38 11.92
C ALA A 453 -16.41 -9.54 11.98
N GLN A 454 -15.98 -10.70 12.48
CA GLN A 454 -16.85 -11.85 12.79
C GLN A 454 -17.57 -11.72 14.14
N GLU A 455 -17.41 -10.62 14.85
CA GLU A 455 -17.91 -10.42 16.23
C GLU A 455 -17.36 -11.44 17.24
N LYS A 456 -16.28 -12.16 16.89
CA LYS A 456 -15.56 -13.10 17.78
C LYS A 456 -14.55 -12.32 18.62
N TYR A 457 -15.06 -11.49 19.52
CA TYR A 457 -14.25 -10.52 20.25
C TYR A 457 -13.18 -11.15 21.14
N ASP A 458 -13.43 -12.31 21.72
CA ASP A 458 -12.42 -13.02 22.51
C ASP A 458 -11.21 -13.43 21.67
N SER A 459 -11.44 -13.98 20.47
CA SER A 459 -10.37 -14.34 19.54
C SER A 459 -9.63 -13.10 19.03
N ALA A 460 -10.34 -12.01 18.76
CA ALA A 460 -9.74 -10.74 18.37
C ALA A 460 -8.80 -10.19 19.47
N ILE A 461 -9.26 -10.19 20.73
CA ILE A 461 -8.46 -9.77 21.89
C ILE A 461 -7.17 -10.58 21.98
N LEU A 462 -7.25 -11.92 21.87
CA LEU A 462 -6.09 -12.81 21.92
C LEU A 462 -5.12 -12.51 20.76
N SER A 463 -5.62 -12.30 19.55
CA SER A 463 -4.78 -11.98 18.38
C SER A 463 -4.04 -10.67 18.56
N PHE A 464 -4.71 -9.60 18.99
CA PHE A 464 -4.06 -8.32 19.24
C PHE A 464 -3.08 -8.40 20.43
N GLN A 465 -3.42 -9.16 21.47
CA GLN A 465 -2.52 -9.41 22.59
C GLN A 465 -1.26 -10.16 22.14
N SER A 466 -1.40 -11.17 21.29
CA SER A 466 -0.28 -11.91 20.70
C SER A 466 0.65 -10.99 19.91
N LEU A 467 0.10 -10.03 19.14
CA LEU A 467 0.90 -9.01 18.45
C LEU A 467 1.73 -8.19 19.45
N LEU A 468 1.09 -7.70 20.52
CA LEU A 468 1.77 -6.86 21.53
C LEU A 468 2.91 -7.57 22.24
N ILE A 469 2.78 -8.91 22.40
CA ILE A 469 3.77 -9.76 23.09
C ILE A 469 4.88 -10.19 22.13
N ASN A 470 4.51 -10.72 20.96
CA ASN A 470 5.45 -11.35 20.03
C ASN A 470 6.22 -10.31 19.19
N TYR A 471 5.63 -9.14 18.94
CA TYR A 471 6.22 -8.08 18.10
C TYR A 471 6.39 -6.77 18.87
N PRO A 472 7.25 -6.73 19.92
CA PRO A 472 7.36 -5.59 20.83
C PRO A 472 7.87 -4.30 20.16
N PHE A 473 8.47 -4.38 18.99
CA PHE A 473 8.99 -3.25 18.21
C PHE A 473 8.13 -2.89 16.99
N SER A 474 6.98 -3.53 16.84
CA SER A 474 6.05 -3.24 15.73
C SER A 474 5.58 -1.79 15.72
N LYS A 475 5.52 -1.19 14.55
CA LYS A 475 5.02 0.18 14.34
C LYS A 475 3.51 0.30 14.47
N ILE A 476 2.78 -0.81 14.51
CA ILE A 476 1.31 -0.85 14.61
C ILE A 476 0.81 -1.29 15.98
N ARG A 477 1.67 -1.29 17.00
CA ARG A 477 1.30 -1.64 18.38
C ARG A 477 0.20 -0.77 18.95
N ASP A 478 0.24 0.52 18.67
CA ASP A 478 -0.81 1.45 19.10
C ASP A 478 -2.16 1.08 18.48
N LYS A 479 -2.20 0.76 17.18
CA LYS A 479 -3.42 0.28 16.51
C LYS A 479 -3.93 -1.01 17.14
N ALA A 480 -3.05 -1.98 17.36
CA ALA A 480 -3.40 -3.27 17.96
C ALA A 480 -3.97 -3.10 19.38
N LYS A 481 -3.33 -2.26 20.20
CA LYS A 481 -3.80 -1.99 21.56
C LYS A 481 -5.14 -1.26 21.59
N PHE A 482 -5.33 -0.33 20.67
CA PHE A 482 -6.61 0.36 20.49
C PHE A 482 -7.72 -0.62 20.07
N GLN A 483 -7.46 -1.47 19.06
CA GLN A 483 -8.43 -2.46 18.58
C GLN A 483 -8.74 -3.54 19.63
N MET A 484 -7.75 -3.93 20.42
CA MET A 484 -7.98 -4.80 21.58
C MET A 484 -8.94 -4.16 22.58
N ALA A 485 -8.75 -2.89 22.92
CA ALA A 485 -9.64 -2.16 23.81
C ALA A 485 -11.05 -2.01 23.21
N MET A 486 -11.15 -1.76 21.89
CA MET A 486 -12.41 -1.75 21.15
C MET A 486 -13.11 -3.11 21.19
N SER A 487 -12.36 -4.20 21.09
CA SER A 487 -12.91 -5.56 21.18
C SER A 487 -13.54 -5.82 22.54
N PHE A 488 -12.90 -5.40 23.64
CA PHE A 488 -13.50 -5.44 24.98
C PHE A 488 -14.79 -4.59 25.06
N PHE A 489 -14.75 -3.38 24.47
CA PHE A 489 -15.93 -2.50 24.43
C PHE A 489 -17.10 -3.14 23.69
N ARG A 490 -16.85 -3.71 22.50
CA ARG A 490 -17.88 -4.37 21.69
C ARG A 490 -18.41 -5.64 22.33
N LYS A 491 -17.56 -6.37 23.05
CA LYS A 491 -17.96 -7.52 23.85
C LYS A 491 -18.88 -7.13 25.02
N GLY A 492 -18.92 -5.88 25.42
CA GLY A 492 -19.65 -5.40 26.58
C GLY A 492 -18.85 -5.47 27.89
N ASP A 493 -17.58 -5.85 27.85
CA ASP A 493 -16.69 -5.79 29.01
C ASP A 493 -16.13 -4.38 29.17
N TYR A 494 -16.98 -3.51 29.63
CA TYR A 494 -16.66 -2.09 29.74
C TYR A 494 -15.58 -1.79 30.79
N ALA A 495 -15.44 -2.65 31.80
CA ALA A 495 -14.40 -2.50 32.82
C ALA A 495 -13.01 -2.76 32.20
N ALA A 496 -12.86 -3.85 31.45
CA ALA A 496 -11.64 -4.15 30.73
C ALA A 496 -11.38 -3.12 29.62
N ALA A 497 -12.42 -2.67 28.89
CA ALA A 497 -12.29 -1.65 27.87
C ALA A 497 -11.71 -0.34 28.43
N ALA A 498 -12.31 0.19 29.51
CA ALA A 498 -11.85 1.41 30.17
C ALA A 498 -10.39 1.30 30.62
N LYS A 499 -10.00 0.15 31.20
CA LYS A 499 -8.62 -0.13 31.61
C LYS A 499 -7.68 -0.11 30.41
N ASN A 500 -8.00 -0.87 29.35
CA ASN A 500 -7.13 -1.00 28.20
C ASN A 500 -6.98 0.31 27.40
N PHE A 501 -8.05 1.11 27.28
CA PHE A 501 -7.95 2.46 26.69
C PHE A 501 -7.12 3.41 27.57
N THR A 502 -7.24 3.30 28.91
CA THR A 502 -6.41 4.10 29.81
C THR A 502 -4.93 3.74 29.68
N ASP A 503 -4.62 2.45 29.60
CA ASP A 503 -3.26 1.95 29.39
C ASP A 503 -2.73 2.34 27.99
N PHE A 504 -3.61 2.36 26.98
CA PHE A 504 -3.30 2.88 25.65
C PHE A 504 -2.86 4.34 25.68
N ILE A 505 -3.61 5.21 26.33
CA ILE A 505 -3.28 6.65 26.41
C ILE A 505 -1.96 6.89 27.15
N LYS A 506 -1.66 6.09 28.19
CA LYS A 506 -0.39 6.19 28.92
C LYS A 506 0.81 5.76 28.06
N GLU A 507 0.67 4.66 27.34
CA GLU A 507 1.75 4.08 26.53
C GLU A 507 1.95 4.85 25.21
N PHE A 508 0.87 5.32 24.57
CA PHE A 508 0.86 5.97 23.26
C PHE A 508 0.27 7.40 23.34
N SER A 509 0.82 8.23 24.23
CA SER A 509 0.32 9.59 24.48
C SER A 509 0.32 10.50 23.26
N GLY A 510 1.12 10.22 22.24
CA GLY A 510 1.20 10.93 20.96
C GLY A 510 0.36 10.33 19.83
N SER A 511 -0.38 9.25 20.06
CA SER A 511 -1.20 8.63 19.02
C SER A 511 -2.37 9.55 18.61
N ASP A 512 -2.70 9.54 17.34
CA ASP A 512 -3.88 10.22 16.77
C ASP A 512 -5.20 9.66 17.32
N LYS A 513 -5.19 8.44 17.86
CA LYS A 513 -6.34 7.78 18.49
C LYS A 513 -6.59 8.17 19.95
N LYS A 514 -5.78 9.08 20.52
CA LYS A 514 -5.91 9.49 21.92
C LYS A 514 -7.29 10.06 22.26
N GLU A 515 -7.83 10.91 21.41
CA GLU A 515 -9.14 11.54 21.63
C GLU A 515 -10.27 10.51 21.53
N GLU A 516 -10.21 9.59 20.57
CA GLU A 516 -11.15 8.47 20.47
C GLU A 516 -11.08 7.58 21.72
N ALA A 517 -9.86 7.28 22.20
CA ALA A 517 -9.69 6.50 23.41
C ALA A 517 -10.29 7.19 24.64
N LEU A 518 -10.11 8.50 24.82
CA LEU A 518 -10.76 9.26 25.89
C LEU A 518 -12.28 9.17 25.81
N PHE A 519 -12.85 9.27 24.62
CA PHE A 519 -14.27 9.11 24.40
C PHE A 519 -14.75 7.71 24.80
N TYR A 520 -14.06 6.64 24.36
CA TYR A 520 -14.46 5.28 24.70
C TYR A 520 -14.23 4.92 26.16
N ILE A 521 -13.29 5.56 26.87
CA ILE A 521 -13.19 5.45 28.33
C ILE A 521 -14.44 6.01 28.98
N GLY A 522 -14.84 7.23 28.59
CA GLY A 522 -16.06 7.87 29.07
C GLY A 522 -17.30 7.01 28.80
N SER A 523 -17.43 6.51 27.56
CA SER A 523 -18.55 5.63 27.15
C SER A 523 -18.54 4.29 27.91
N SER A 524 -17.36 3.73 28.19
CA SER A 524 -17.23 2.50 28.98
C SER A 524 -17.73 2.71 30.41
N PHE A 525 -17.37 3.81 31.03
CA PHE A 525 -17.87 4.14 32.35
C PHE A 525 -19.36 4.44 32.35
N TYR A 526 -19.88 5.13 31.33
CA TYR A 526 -21.30 5.36 31.15
C TYR A 526 -22.10 4.05 31.10
N ASN A 527 -21.66 3.10 30.24
CA ASN A 527 -22.31 1.80 30.08
C ASN A 527 -22.17 0.91 31.34
N SER A 528 -21.19 1.18 32.20
CA SER A 528 -21.02 0.54 33.51
C SER A 528 -21.80 1.26 34.63
N ALA A 529 -22.66 2.21 34.31
CA ALA A 529 -23.38 3.08 35.25
C ALA A 529 -22.46 3.91 36.19
N ARG A 530 -21.18 4.06 35.85
CA ARG A 530 -20.20 4.86 36.61
C ARG A 530 -20.16 6.28 36.06
N TYR A 531 -21.27 6.98 36.16
CA TYR A 531 -21.49 8.28 35.50
C TYR A 531 -20.51 9.38 35.94
N ASN A 532 -20.05 9.38 37.20
CA ASN A 532 -19.05 10.36 37.67
C ASN A 532 -17.69 10.18 36.99
N ASP A 533 -17.28 8.94 36.77
CA ASP A 533 -16.04 8.64 36.05
C ASP A 533 -16.20 9.01 34.58
N ALA A 534 -17.34 8.69 33.95
CA ALA A 534 -17.64 9.08 32.58
C ALA A 534 -17.55 10.60 32.37
N LEU A 535 -18.17 11.37 33.29
CA LEU A 535 -18.11 12.83 33.29
C LEU A 535 -16.67 13.36 33.34
N THR A 536 -15.78 12.70 34.08
CA THR A 536 -14.38 13.10 34.19
C THR A 536 -13.70 13.05 32.83
N TYR A 537 -13.83 11.92 32.09
CA TYR A 537 -13.19 11.71 30.81
C TYR A 537 -13.84 12.50 29.67
N PHE A 538 -15.16 12.62 29.64
CA PHE A 538 -15.83 13.49 28.68
C PHE A 538 -15.46 14.97 28.88
N ARG A 539 -15.33 15.47 30.12
CA ARG A 539 -14.85 16.82 30.41
C ARG A 539 -13.38 17.02 30.02
N GLN A 540 -12.54 16.00 30.22
CA GLN A 540 -11.17 16.04 29.75
C GLN A 540 -11.15 16.17 28.22
N LEU A 541 -11.95 15.40 27.49
CA LEU A 541 -12.08 15.50 26.04
C LEU A 541 -12.58 16.89 25.61
N LEU A 542 -13.53 17.48 26.33
CA LEU A 542 -14.00 18.86 26.07
C LEU A 542 -12.88 19.89 26.22
N LYS A 543 -11.96 19.68 27.16
CA LYS A 543 -10.85 20.61 27.46
C LYS A 543 -9.68 20.47 26.49
N GLU A 544 -9.33 19.26 26.11
CA GLU A 544 -8.09 18.95 25.41
C GLU A 544 -8.33 18.58 23.94
N GLY A 545 -9.56 18.20 23.56
CA GLY A 545 -9.88 17.66 22.25
C GLY A 545 -9.82 18.71 21.14
N LYS A 546 -9.27 18.30 20.01
CA LYS A 546 -9.19 19.07 18.76
C LYS A 546 -10.20 18.60 17.73
N ASN A 547 -10.62 17.32 17.82
CA ASN A 547 -11.67 16.77 16.97
C ASN A 547 -13.03 17.31 17.39
N THR A 548 -13.54 18.27 16.63
CA THR A 548 -14.79 18.97 16.92
C THR A 548 -16.00 18.03 16.98
N GLU A 549 -16.00 16.94 16.22
CA GLU A 549 -17.08 15.96 16.25
C GLU A 549 -17.09 15.16 17.55
N LEU A 550 -15.93 14.67 18.00
CA LEU A 550 -15.83 13.95 19.28
C LEU A 550 -16.15 14.85 20.46
N VAL A 551 -15.68 16.11 20.43
CA VAL A 551 -15.98 17.11 21.45
C VAL A 551 -17.49 17.36 21.50
N LYS A 552 -18.14 17.50 20.37
CA LYS A 552 -19.59 17.66 20.26
C LYS A 552 -20.34 16.46 20.86
N ILE A 553 -19.97 15.24 20.49
CA ILE A 553 -20.62 14.04 21.03
C ILE A 553 -20.37 13.93 22.54
N ALA A 554 -19.15 14.18 23.01
CA ALA A 554 -18.86 14.15 24.46
C ALA A 554 -19.70 15.16 25.25
N MET A 555 -19.94 16.35 24.70
CA MET A 555 -20.82 17.31 25.33
C MET A 555 -22.28 16.82 25.44
N TYR A 556 -22.75 16.13 24.41
CA TYR A 556 -24.06 15.48 24.43
C TYR A 556 -24.12 14.38 25.49
N GLU A 557 -23.11 13.53 25.56
CA GLU A 557 -23.02 12.43 26.53
C GLU A 557 -22.94 12.92 28.00
N ILE A 558 -22.36 14.09 28.26
CA ILE A 558 -22.37 14.72 29.59
C ILE A 558 -23.79 15.00 30.05
N GLY A 559 -24.65 15.51 29.17
CA GLY A 559 -26.06 15.71 29.47
C GLY A 559 -26.75 14.40 29.86
N TRP A 560 -26.51 13.35 29.13
CA TRP A 560 -27.04 12.00 29.45
C TRP A 560 -26.50 11.42 30.75
N CYS A 561 -25.20 11.63 31.05
CA CYS A 561 -24.65 11.23 32.34
C CYS A 561 -25.41 11.82 33.50
N TYR A 562 -25.72 13.13 33.45
CA TYR A 562 -26.50 13.79 34.50
C TYR A 562 -27.96 13.30 34.56
N TYR A 563 -28.57 13.06 33.40
CA TYR A 563 -29.90 12.49 33.32
C TYR A 563 -29.97 11.12 33.99
N GLN A 564 -29.03 10.22 33.67
CA GLN A 564 -28.98 8.88 34.26
C GLN A 564 -28.69 8.89 35.78
N GLN A 565 -28.04 9.94 36.29
CA GLN A 565 -27.87 10.16 37.74
C GLN A 565 -29.14 10.68 38.43
N GLY A 566 -30.21 10.98 37.68
CA GLY A 566 -31.38 11.64 38.19
C GLY A 566 -31.17 13.16 38.42
N ASN A 567 -30.04 13.70 38.02
CA ASN A 567 -29.72 15.10 38.20
C ASN A 567 -30.26 15.96 37.05
N MET A 568 -31.60 16.09 37.04
CA MET A 568 -32.35 16.70 35.96
C MET A 568 -31.96 18.17 35.69
N LYS A 569 -31.59 18.90 36.74
CA LYS A 569 -31.20 20.30 36.61
C LYS A 569 -29.91 20.46 35.78
N GLU A 570 -28.91 19.70 36.13
CA GLU A 570 -27.62 19.73 35.42
C GLU A 570 -27.75 19.15 34.02
N ALA A 571 -28.53 18.08 33.81
CA ALA A 571 -28.83 17.55 32.49
C ALA A 571 -29.44 18.63 31.58
N THR A 572 -30.47 19.33 32.08
CA THR A 572 -31.10 20.42 31.35
C THR A 572 -30.12 21.55 31.04
N ASN A 573 -29.26 21.91 31.98
CA ASN A 573 -28.25 22.97 31.78
C ASN A 573 -27.27 22.60 30.67
N GLU A 574 -26.75 21.38 30.67
CA GLU A 574 -25.79 20.92 29.66
C GLU A 574 -26.45 20.76 28.27
N PHE A 575 -27.66 20.24 28.20
CA PHE A 575 -28.41 20.18 26.95
C PHE A 575 -28.74 21.59 26.39
N MET A 576 -29.11 22.53 27.22
CA MET A 576 -29.31 23.93 26.79
C MET A 576 -28.00 24.58 26.33
N ARG A 577 -26.90 24.27 27.01
CA ARG A 577 -25.57 24.71 26.58
C ARG A 577 -25.20 24.14 25.24
N PHE A 578 -25.48 22.83 25.00
CA PHE A 578 -25.27 22.16 23.72
C PHE A 578 -26.05 22.86 22.61
N LEU A 579 -27.37 23.07 22.81
CA LEU A 579 -28.23 23.73 21.83
C LEU A 579 -27.76 25.14 21.45
N LYS A 580 -27.13 25.85 22.40
CA LYS A 580 -26.59 27.18 22.16
C LYS A 580 -25.34 27.15 21.28
N ILE A 581 -24.49 26.11 21.43
CA ILE A 581 -23.21 26.00 20.71
C ILE A 581 -23.41 25.31 19.35
N TYR A 582 -24.25 24.28 19.30
CA TYR A 582 -24.50 23.45 18.14
C TYR A 582 -25.98 23.40 17.74
N PRO A 583 -26.60 24.55 17.35
CA PRO A 583 -28.06 24.66 17.20
C PRO A 583 -28.61 23.80 16.04
N ASN A 584 -27.81 23.48 15.03
CA ASN A 584 -28.26 22.89 13.76
C ASN A 584 -27.66 21.48 13.52
N THR A 585 -27.72 20.60 14.52
CA THR A 585 -27.22 19.23 14.42
C THR A 585 -28.33 18.22 14.71
N GLU A 586 -28.16 16.97 14.21
CA GLU A 586 -29.09 15.88 14.52
C GLU A 586 -29.22 15.63 16.05
N LEU A 587 -28.09 15.76 16.77
CA LEU A 587 -28.11 15.69 18.24
C LEU A 587 -28.96 16.80 18.87
N SER A 588 -29.02 17.99 18.26
CA SER A 588 -29.89 19.09 18.72
C SER A 588 -31.35 18.75 18.54
N ALA A 589 -31.70 18.09 17.42
CA ALA A 589 -33.05 17.58 17.21
C ALA A 589 -33.43 16.57 18.30
N GLN A 590 -32.52 15.65 18.63
CA GLN A 590 -32.71 14.63 19.67
C GLN A 590 -32.89 15.28 21.05
N ILE A 591 -32.10 16.29 21.41
CA ILE A 591 -32.24 17.04 22.67
C ILE A 591 -33.59 17.76 22.73
N LEU A 592 -34.00 18.44 21.67
CA LEU A 592 -35.28 19.13 21.60
C LEU A 592 -36.45 18.16 21.73
N PHE A 593 -36.32 16.99 21.07
CA PHE A 593 -37.32 15.92 21.19
C PHE A 593 -37.41 15.41 22.63
N TRP A 594 -36.25 15.14 23.26
CA TRP A 594 -36.19 14.74 24.66
C TRP A 594 -36.84 15.80 25.60
N PHE A 595 -36.63 17.09 25.37
CA PHE A 595 -37.32 18.11 26.12
C PHE A 595 -38.83 18.02 25.91
N GLY A 596 -39.29 17.77 24.70
CA GLY A 596 -40.67 17.53 24.38
C GLY A 596 -41.26 16.39 25.19
N GLU A 597 -40.61 15.22 25.21
CA GLU A 597 -41.02 14.05 25.98
C GLU A 597 -41.01 14.34 27.50
N HIS A 598 -39.96 15.00 27.97
CA HIS A 598 -39.85 15.37 29.38
C HIS A 598 -41.05 16.21 29.85
N TYR A 599 -41.40 17.25 29.11
CA TYR A 599 -42.53 18.10 29.47
C TYR A 599 -43.89 17.40 29.23
N TYR A 600 -43.99 16.53 28.25
CA TYR A 600 -45.18 15.72 28.02
C TYR A 600 -45.46 14.81 29.22
N ASN A 601 -44.45 14.09 29.69
CA ASN A 601 -44.53 13.21 30.86
C ASN A 601 -44.81 13.98 32.18
N ALA A 602 -44.34 15.22 32.25
CA ALA A 602 -44.64 16.10 33.36
C ALA A 602 -46.06 16.74 33.29
N GLY A 603 -46.83 16.50 32.22
CA GLY A 603 -48.15 17.06 32.02
C GLY A 603 -48.15 18.51 31.49
N ASP A 604 -46.98 19.09 31.23
CA ASP A 604 -46.88 20.44 30.62
C ASP A 604 -46.94 20.33 29.08
N TYR A 605 -48.13 20.02 28.60
CA TYR A 605 -48.37 19.80 27.17
C TYR A 605 -48.11 21.05 26.32
N ALA A 606 -48.17 22.23 26.92
CA ALA A 606 -47.88 23.48 26.21
C ALA A 606 -46.39 23.61 25.86
N LYS A 607 -45.50 23.32 26.82
CA LYS A 607 -44.07 23.29 26.59
C LYS A 607 -43.64 22.08 25.71
N ALA A 608 -44.22 20.91 25.96
CA ALA A 608 -44.00 19.72 25.14
C ALA A 608 -44.21 20.03 23.64
N ARG A 609 -45.38 20.61 23.32
CA ARG A 609 -45.70 21.07 21.97
C ARG A 609 -44.67 22.07 21.42
N ALA A 610 -44.24 23.03 22.22
CA ALA A 610 -43.29 24.05 21.78
C ALA A 610 -41.94 23.42 21.36
N TYR A 611 -41.48 22.42 22.10
CA TYR A 611 -40.24 21.69 21.77
C TYR A 611 -40.40 20.76 20.57
N PHE A 612 -41.51 20.00 20.47
CA PHE A 612 -41.75 19.15 19.29
C PHE A 612 -41.92 20.00 18.01
N ASN A 613 -42.60 21.13 18.06
CA ASN A 613 -42.70 22.06 16.94
C ASN A 613 -41.34 22.60 16.52
N LYS A 614 -40.44 22.83 17.47
CA LYS A 614 -39.05 23.24 17.13
C LYS A 614 -38.31 22.16 16.35
N VAL A 615 -38.47 20.89 16.73
CA VAL A 615 -37.88 19.78 15.95
C VAL A 615 -38.40 19.79 14.52
N GLU A 616 -39.74 19.92 14.35
CA GLU A 616 -40.36 19.92 13.05
C GLU A 616 -39.96 21.13 12.17
N ALA A 617 -39.87 22.31 12.79
CA ALA A 617 -39.54 23.54 12.08
C ALA A 617 -38.04 23.64 11.72
N ASP A 618 -37.17 23.32 12.69
CA ASP A 618 -35.74 23.53 12.53
C ASP A 618 -35.04 22.31 11.88
N PHE A 619 -35.65 21.10 11.97
CA PHE A 619 -35.08 19.84 11.50
C PHE A 619 -36.06 18.97 10.66
N PRO A 620 -36.70 19.52 9.64
CA PRO A 620 -37.75 18.81 8.88
C PRO A 620 -37.31 17.52 8.21
N TYR A 621 -36.01 17.33 7.98
CA TYR A 621 -35.39 16.13 7.38
C TYR A 621 -34.75 15.19 8.39
N SER A 622 -34.82 15.51 9.68
CA SER A 622 -34.34 14.62 10.75
C SER A 622 -35.17 13.34 10.77
N LYS A 623 -34.52 12.23 11.16
CA LYS A 623 -35.20 10.93 11.32
C LYS A 623 -36.34 10.98 12.37
N ILE A 624 -36.24 11.88 13.31
CA ILE A 624 -37.25 12.04 14.41
C ILE A 624 -38.28 13.12 14.12
N ALA A 625 -38.25 13.79 12.96
CA ALA A 625 -39.21 14.86 12.64
C ALA A 625 -40.65 14.36 12.61
N ALA A 626 -40.86 13.17 12.02
CA ALA A 626 -42.18 12.54 12.02
C ALA A 626 -42.66 12.17 13.43
N ASP A 627 -41.77 11.65 14.29
CA ASP A 627 -42.05 11.36 15.69
C ASP A 627 -42.43 12.64 16.46
N ALA A 628 -41.65 13.71 16.25
CA ALA A 628 -41.93 15.00 16.86
C ALA A 628 -43.31 15.54 16.48
N SER A 629 -43.70 15.42 15.20
CA SER A 629 -45.01 15.82 14.71
C SER A 629 -46.15 15.00 15.36
N TYR A 630 -45.93 13.68 15.49
CA TYR A 630 -46.91 12.81 16.13
C TYR A 630 -47.08 13.13 17.63
N TRP A 631 -45.97 13.32 18.34
CA TRP A 631 -46.00 13.66 19.74
C TRP A 631 -46.56 15.09 20.00
N CYS A 632 -46.32 16.03 19.06
CA CYS A 632 -46.95 17.32 19.07
C CYS A 632 -48.50 17.21 19.00
N ALA A 633 -48.98 16.38 18.06
CA ALA A 633 -50.43 16.09 17.94
C ALA A 633 -50.98 15.46 19.22
N SER A 634 -50.22 14.52 19.81
CA SER A 634 -50.59 13.87 21.07
C SER A 634 -50.66 14.87 22.22
N ALA A 635 -49.74 15.84 22.31
CA ALA A 635 -49.74 16.91 23.30
C ALA A 635 -50.96 17.84 23.11
N LEU A 636 -51.30 18.19 21.87
CA LEU A 636 -52.50 18.96 21.53
C LEU A 636 -53.78 18.25 21.98
N TYR A 637 -53.86 16.95 21.69
CA TYR A 637 -55.02 16.14 22.09
C TYR A 637 -55.19 16.08 23.62
N LYS A 638 -54.09 15.78 24.35
CA LYS A 638 -54.12 15.76 25.81
C LYS A 638 -54.49 17.13 26.46
N LYS A 639 -54.18 18.22 25.77
CA LYS A 639 -54.55 19.57 26.16
C LYS A 639 -56.03 19.89 25.88
N GLY A 640 -56.71 19.06 25.11
CA GLY A 640 -58.12 19.26 24.69
C GLY A 640 -58.25 20.02 23.38
N GLU A 641 -57.17 20.34 22.68
CA GLU A 641 -57.17 21.04 21.38
C GLU A 641 -57.40 20.07 20.22
N ARG A 642 -58.56 19.38 20.18
CA ARG A 642 -58.80 18.25 19.26
C ARG A 642 -58.63 18.63 17.79
N ASN A 643 -59.15 19.76 17.33
CA ASN A 643 -59.07 20.18 15.93
C ASN A 643 -57.64 20.46 15.50
N ALA A 644 -56.83 21.02 16.38
CA ALA A 644 -55.39 21.23 16.14
C ALA A 644 -54.63 19.91 16.08
N ALA A 645 -54.97 18.93 16.94
CA ALA A 645 -54.39 17.59 16.92
C ALA A 645 -54.72 16.85 15.63
N LEU A 646 -55.95 16.89 15.18
CA LEU A 646 -56.40 16.28 13.90
C LEU A 646 -55.68 16.90 12.69
N LYS A 647 -55.51 18.20 12.67
CA LYS A 647 -54.78 18.91 11.64
C LYS A 647 -53.29 18.45 11.65
N GLN A 648 -52.65 18.42 12.79
CA GLN A 648 -51.25 18.00 12.91
C GLN A 648 -51.06 16.54 12.45
N LEU A 649 -51.97 15.64 12.85
CA LEU A 649 -51.90 14.21 12.41
C LEU A 649 -52.08 14.07 10.90
N SER A 650 -52.98 14.88 10.28
CA SER A 650 -53.18 14.83 8.83
C SER A 650 -51.93 15.30 8.05
N GLU A 651 -51.16 16.25 8.61
CA GLU A 651 -49.91 16.73 8.00
C GLU A 651 -48.83 15.65 7.99
N ILE A 652 -48.87 14.68 8.93
CA ILE A 652 -47.88 13.59 8.98
C ILE A 652 -47.96 12.68 7.74
N SER A 653 -49.19 12.30 7.34
CA SER A 653 -49.40 11.45 6.17
C SER A 653 -48.96 12.16 4.86
N LEU A 654 -49.04 13.50 4.83
CA LEU A 654 -48.65 14.30 3.67
C LEU A 654 -47.12 14.52 3.59
N ARG A 655 -46.48 14.85 4.74
CA ARG A 655 -45.05 15.21 4.80
C ARG A 655 -44.11 13.99 4.93
N TYR A 656 -44.61 12.94 5.61
CA TYR A 656 -43.81 11.76 5.93
C TYR A 656 -44.55 10.46 5.52
N PRO A 657 -44.95 10.30 4.25
CA PRO A 657 -45.78 9.16 3.78
C PRO A 657 -45.09 7.80 3.95
N GLU A 658 -43.78 7.75 3.85
CA GLU A 658 -42.97 6.53 4.03
C GLU A 658 -42.70 6.20 5.52
N SER A 659 -43.09 7.08 6.43
CA SER A 659 -42.91 6.85 7.86
C SER A 659 -43.94 5.84 8.36
N GLY A 660 -43.53 4.93 9.25
CA GLY A 660 -44.44 4.05 9.99
C GLY A 660 -45.46 4.78 10.85
N LEU A 661 -45.33 6.11 10.98
CA LEU A 661 -46.26 6.97 11.69
C LEU A 661 -47.45 7.42 10.84
N ALA A 662 -47.41 7.36 9.53
CA ALA A 662 -48.51 7.72 8.69
C ALA A 662 -49.77 6.82 8.96
N PRO A 663 -49.66 5.49 8.96
CA PRO A 663 -50.82 4.63 9.35
C PRO A 663 -51.21 4.83 10.84
N LYS A 664 -50.26 5.08 11.75
CA LYS A 664 -50.53 5.33 13.15
C LYS A 664 -51.30 6.64 13.36
N SER A 665 -50.98 7.66 12.53
CA SER A 665 -51.69 8.95 12.56
C SER A 665 -53.12 8.83 12.08
N LEU A 666 -53.36 8.08 11.01
CA LEU A 666 -54.73 7.82 10.50
C LEU A 666 -55.58 7.06 11.52
N LEU A 667 -55.00 6.04 12.18
CA LEU A 667 -55.67 5.33 13.25
C LEU A 667 -56.06 6.29 14.39
N LYS A 668 -55.08 7.10 14.86
CA LYS A 668 -55.33 8.06 15.94
C LYS A 668 -56.39 9.14 15.59
N MET A 669 -56.39 9.57 14.31
CA MET A 669 -57.44 10.50 13.84
C MET A 669 -58.82 9.86 13.90
N GLY A 670 -58.95 8.60 13.47
CA GLY A 670 -60.19 7.85 13.56
C GLY A 670 -60.69 7.74 14.99
N GLU A 671 -59.83 7.33 15.94
CA GLU A 671 -60.16 7.27 17.37
C GLU A 671 -60.63 8.63 17.94
N ILE A 672 -59.87 9.71 17.67
CA ILE A 672 -60.23 11.06 18.16
C ILE A 672 -61.59 11.51 17.61
N LEU A 673 -61.93 11.22 16.35
CA LEU A 673 -63.19 11.60 15.72
C LEU A 673 -64.33 10.79 16.29
N ILE A 674 -64.16 9.49 16.52
CA ILE A 674 -65.19 8.63 17.14
C ILE A 674 -65.49 9.08 18.56
N GLU A 675 -64.43 9.35 19.36
CA GLU A 675 -64.61 9.89 20.73
C GLU A 675 -65.28 11.28 20.74
N ALA A 676 -65.12 12.07 19.68
CA ALA A 676 -65.82 13.35 19.52
C ALA A 676 -67.29 13.23 19.10
N GLY A 677 -67.76 11.99 18.75
CA GLY A 677 -69.08 11.72 18.26
C GLY A 677 -69.22 11.83 16.75
N ASP A 678 -68.15 12.17 16.01
CA ASP A 678 -68.19 12.22 14.56
C ASP A 678 -67.76 10.84 13.96
N ILE A 679 -68.66 9.88 14.17
CA ILE A 679 -68.38 8.48 13.87
C ILE A 679 -68.12 8.28 12.35
N ASN A 680 -68.86 8.95 11.47
CA ASN A 680 -68.70 8.82 10.02
C ASN A 680 -67.34 9.33 9.54
N ALA A 681 -66.86 10.44 10.07
CA ALA A 681 -65.53 10.96 9.78
C ALA A 681 -64.42 10.01 10.31
N GLY A 682 -64.64 9.44 11.52
CA GLY A 682 -63.73 8.46 12.12
C GLY A 682 -63.60 7.18 11.26
N LEU A 683 -64.72 6.63 10.83
CA LEU A 683 -64.77 5.47 9.92
C LEU A 683 -64.05 5.77 8.61
N GLY A 684 -64.26 6.99 8.06
CA GLY A 684 -63.52 7.40 6.85
C GLY A 684 -61.99 7.40 7.02
N LYS A 685 -61.48 7.72 8.22
CA LYS A 685 -60.01 7.64 8.51
C LYS A 685 -59.50 6.22 8.64
N PHE A 686 -60.29 5.30 9.19
CA PHE A 686 -59.96 3.87 9.22
C PHE A 686 -59.93 3.27 7.80
N GLU A 687 -60.94 3.64 6.95
CA GLU A 687 -60.97 3.22 5.55
C GLU A 687 -59.75 3.78 4.76
N GLU A 688 -59.38 5.05 4.99
CA GLU A 688 -58.23 5.68 4.40
C GLU A 688 -56.92 4.92 4.81
N LEU A 689 -56.78 4.52 6.07
CA LEU A 689 -55.69 3.73 6.55
C LEU A 689 -55.62 2.37 5.82
N VAL A 690 -56.71 1.66 5.80
CA VAL A 690 -56.78 0.33 5.16
C VAL A 690 -56.45 0.40 3.66
N TYR A 691 -56.93 1.44 2.97
CA TYR A 691 -56.71 1.66 1.54
C TYR A 691 -55.26 2.02 1.24
N SER A 692 -54.72 3.00 1.99
CA SER A 692 -53.38 3.53 1.74
C SER A 692 -52.24 2.65 2.29
N HIS A 693 -52.49 1.89 3.38
CA HIS A 693 -51.51 1.04 4.06
C HIS A 693 -52.03 -0.38 4.31
N PRO A 694 -52.46 -1.13 3.25
CA PRO A 694 -53.14 -2.45 3.41
C PRO A 694 -52.23 -3.53 4.03
N LYS A 695 -50.92 -3.34 4.01
CA LYS A 695 -49.96 -4.29 4.60
C LYS A 695 -49.55 -3.93 6.05
N SER A 696 -50.03 -2.83 6.56
CA SER A 696 -49.76 -2.43 7.95
C SER A 696 -50.57 -3.30 8.91
N GLU A 697 -49.95 -3.76 9.99
CA GLU A 697 -50.67 -4.42 11.08
C GLU A 697 -51.80 -3.53 11.66
N LEU A 698 -51.63 -2.19 11.60
CA LEU A 698 -52.63 -1.26 12.04
C LEU A 698 -53.92 -1.27 11.14
N ALA A 699 -53.87 -1.83 9.94
CA ALA A 699 -55.08 -2.00 9.11
C ALA A 699 -56.07 -2.98 9.74
N LYS A 700 -55.58 -4.03 10.40
CA LYS A 700 -56.44 -4.95 11.18
C LYS A 700 -57.02 -4.30 12.39
N VAL A 701 -56.24 -3.47 13.10
CA VAL A 701 -56.69 -2.69 14.24
C VAL A 701 -57.77 -1.71 13.79
N ALA A 702 -57.55 -1.01 12.67
CA ALA A 702 -58.54 -0.07 12.13
C ALA A 702 -59.88 -0.79 11.78
N HIS A 703 -59.82 -2.02 11.27
CA HIS A 703 -61.03 -2.82 11.02
C HIS A 703 -61.71 -3.22 12.31
N LYS A 704 -60.99 -3.56 13.41
CA LYS A 704 -61.58 -3.84 14.72
C LYS A 704 -62.28 -2.61 15.26
N GLU A 705 -61.59 -1.48 15.33
CA GLU A 705 -62.15 -0.21 15.84
C GLU A 705 -63.35 0.27 15.01
N ALA A 706 -63.29 0.10 13.67
CA ALA A 706 -64.43 0.40 12.79
C ALA A 706 -65.61 -0.53 13.08
N GLY A 707 -65.34 -1.81 13.33
CA GLY A 707 -66.38 -2.78 13.74
C GLY A 707 -67.07 -2.37 15.03
N GLU A 708 -66.30 -2.02 16.05
CA GLU A 708 -66.87 -1.59 17.35
C GLU A 708 -67.65 -0.28 17.22
N ALA A 709 -67.19 0.67 16.45
CA ALA A 709 -67.96 1.91 16.19
C ALA A 709 -69.27 1.65 15.49
N LEU A 710 -69.28 0.77 14.49
CA LEU A 710 -70.47 0.39 13.75
C LEU A 710 -71.46 -0.45 14.61
N GLU A 711 -70.93 -1.30 15.48
CA GLU A 711 -71.74 -2.04 16.46
C GLU A 711 -72.45 -1.04 17.40
N ASN A 712 -71.76 -0.07 17.91
CA ASN A 712 -72.35 0.99 18.77
C ASN A 712 -73.44 1.80 18.02
N MET A 713 -73.30 1.98 16.70
CA MET A 713 -74.30 2.58 15.83
C MET A 713 -75.42 1.64 15.46
N ARG A 714 -75.43 0.42 15.92
CA ARG A 714 -76.39 -0.67 15.57
C ARG A 714 -76.36 -1.03 14.05
N SER A 715 -75.28 -0.71 13.39
CA SER A 715 -75.07 -1.08 11.98
C SER A 715 -74.43 -2.46 11.87
N TYR A 716 -75.11 -3.44 12.41
CA TYR A 716 -74.54 -4.77 12.73
C TYR A 716 -73.95 -5.49 11.49
N ASN A 717 -74.60 -5.39 10.34
CA ASN A 717 -74.12 -6.07 9.11
C ASN A 717 -72.77 -5.49 8.65
N LEU A 718 -72.57 -4.16 8.79
CA LEU A 718 -71.34 -3.49 8.46
C LEU A 718 -70.24 -3.79 9.51
N ALA A 719 -70.63 -3.80 10.79
CA ALA A 719 -69.75 -4.19 11.87
C ALA A 719 -69.15 -5.59 11.65
N VAL A 720 -70.00 -6.56 11.36
CA VAL A 720 -69.55 -7.94 11.02
C VAL A 720 -68.59 -7.99 9.86
N ALA A 721 -68.81 -7.19 8.81
CA ALA A 721 -67.93 -7.15 7.64
C ALA A 721 -66.56 -6.61 8.03
N HIS A 722 -66.45 -5.62 8.88
CA HIS A 722 -65.21 -5.09 9.38
C HIS A 722 -64.50 -6.07 10.36
N PHE A 723 -65.20 -6.61 11.34
CA PHE A 723 -64.66 -7.56 12.27
C PHE A 723 -64.07 -8.79 11.58
N LYS A 724 -64.74 -9.34 10.53
CA LYS A 724 -64.23 -10.44 9.72
C LYS A 724 -62.91 -10.12 9.02
N LYS A 725 -62.69 -8.87 8.62
CA LYS A 725 -61.40 -8.42 8.03
C LYS A 725 -60.33 -8.19 9.08
N ALA A 726 -60.68 -8.00 10.33
CA ALA A 726 -59.73 -7.84 11.46
C ALA A 726 -59.19 -9.16 11.97
N LEU A 727 -59.94 -10.28 11.79
CA LEU A 727 -59.52 -11.60 12.23
C LEU A 727 -58.22 -12.06 11.59
N THR A 728 -57.39 -12.76 12.38
CA THR A 728 -56.18 -13.48 11.96
C THR A 728 -56.36 -15.00 12.20
N GLU A 729 -55.41 -15.79 11.75
CA GLU A 729 -55.41 -17.24 11.99
C GLU A 729 -54.87 -17.64 13.37
N GLU A 730 -54.48 -16.68 14.22
CA GLU A 730 -53.86 -16.92 15.50
C GLU A 730 -54.90 -17.22 16.61
N ASP A 731 -54.58 -18.20 17.48
CA ASP A 731 -55.33 -18.39 18.74
C ASP A 731 -54.92 -17.31 19.74
N SER A 732 -55.67 -16.19 19.79
CA SER A 732 -55.40 -15.03 20.62
C SER A 732 -56.68 -14.48 21.27
N GLU A 733 -56.46 -13.79 22.43
CA GLU A 733 -57.52 -13.08 23.11
C GLU A 733 -58.22 -12.06 22.19
N THR A 734 -57.47 -11.33 21.37
CA THR A 734 -58.03 -10.34 20.44
C THR A 734 -58.92 -10.97 19.38
N ASN A 735 -58.50 -12.09 18.79
CA ASN A 735 -59.35 -12.81 17.80
C ASN A 735 -60.59 -13.40 18.44
N ALA A 736 -60.48 -13.94 19.65
CA ALA A 736 -61.61 -14.42 20.43
C ALA A 736 -62.64 -13.30 20.72
N GLU A 737 -62.14 -12.11 21.13
CA GLU A 737 -62.93 -10.90 21.34
C GLU A 737 -63.66 -10.50 20.05
N ILE A 738 -62.96 -10.36 18.95
CA ILE A 738 -63.54 -10.01 17.63
C ILE A 738 -64.56 -11.02 17.23
N GLN A 739 -64.31 -12.30 17.35
CA GLN A 739 -65.20 -13.37 17.02
C GLN A 739 -66.47 -13.34 17.90
N TYR A 740 -66.32 -12.97 19.18
CA TYR A 740 -67.45 -12.75 20.09
C TYR A 740 -68.31 -11.58 19.61
N HIS A 741 -67.74 -10.46 19.23
CA HIS A 741 -68.45 -9.29 18.69
C HIS A 741 -69.18 -9.58 17.37
N ILE A 742 -68.54 -10.41 16.50
CA ILE A 742 -69.23 -10.90 15.29
C ILE A 742 -70.50 -11.65 15.67
N ALA A 743 -70.42 -12.57 16.60
CA ALA A 743 -71.56 -13.36 17.06
C ALA A 743 -72.61 -12.46 17.71
N GLN A 744 -72.21 -11.49 18.53
CA GLN A 744 -73.13 -10.54 19.15
C GLN A 744 -73.83 -9.65 18.13
N CYS A 745 -73.14 -9.12 17.15
CA CYS A 745 -73.76 -8.34 16.07
C CYS A 745 -74.80 -9.16 15.26
N ILE A 746 -74.52 -10.42 15.03
CA ILE A 746 -75.42 -11.33 14.30
C ILE A 746 -76.65 -11.64 15.20
N GLU A 747 -76.44 -11.81 16.49
CA GLU A 747 -77.55 -11.96 17.44
C GLU A 747 -78.48 -10.76 17.46
N GLU A 748 -77.93 -9.58 17.56
CA GLU A 748 -78.67 -8.32 17.59
C GLU A 748 -79.39 -8.02 16.25
N SER A 749 -78.87 -8.56 15.14
CA SER A 749 -79.54 -8.49 13.82
C SER A 749 -80.72 -9.46 13.67
N GLY A 750 -80.92 -10.39 14.66
CA GLY A 750 -82.01 -11.28 14.79
C GLY A 750 -81.79 -12.70 14.27
N ASP A 751 -80.60 -13.02 13.67
CA ASP A 751 -80.29 -14.37 13.22
C ASP A 751 -79.65 -15.21 14.34
N MET A 752 -80.52 -15.69 15.22
CA MET A 752 -80.13 -16.50 16.39
C MET A 752 -79.37 -17.79 16.03
N LYS A 753 -79.66 -18.37 14.85
CA LYS A 753 -78.97 -19.62 14.43
C LYS A 753 -77.50 -19.32 14.06
N ALA A 754 -77.30 -18.33 13.20
CA ALA A 754 -75.95 -17.91 12.80
C ALA A 754 -75.15 -17.40 14.00
N ALA A 755 -75.82 -16.67 14.93
CA ALA A 755 -75.16 -16.19 16.15
C ALA A 755 -74.58 -17.33 17.00
N ILE A 756 -75.33 -18.42 17.20
CA ILE A 756 -74.87 -19.58 17.94
C ILE A 756 -73.63 -20.18 17.26
N GLU A 757 -73.67 -20.33 15.91
CA GLU A 757 -72.51 -20.86 15.18
C GLU A 757 -71.28 -19.99 15.39
N GLU A 758 -71.42 -18.69 15.31
CA GLU A 758 -70.29 -17.76 15.52
C GLU A 758 -69.81 -17.73 16.98
N TYR A 759 -70.67 -17.80 17.97
CA TYR A 759 -70.27 -17.92 19.36
C TYR A 759 -69.50 -19.21 19.66
N LEU A 760 -69.91 -20.33 19.09
CA LEU A 760 -69.20 -21.59 19.26
C LEU A 760 -67.79 -21.57 18.63
N LYS A 761 -67.55 -20.79 17.59
CA LYS A 761 -66.23 -20.64 17.01
C LYS A 761 -65.26 -20.04 18.03
N VAL A 762 -65.68 -19.19 18.95
CA VAL A 762 -64.83 -18.62 19.99
C VAL A 762 -64.21 -19.73 20.83
N SER A 763 -64.96 -20.68 21.33
CA SER A 763 -64.45 -21.76 22.15
C SER A 763 -63.63 -22.79 21.35
N TYR A 764 -63.97 -22.98 20.04
CA TYR A 764 -63.36 -24.02 19.21
C TYR A 764 -62.11 -23.57 18.52
N PHE A 765 -62.04 -22.27 18.11
CA PHE A 765 -60.90 -21.77 17.36
C PHE A 765 -59.89 -21.03 18.23
N TYR A 766 -60.34 -20.53 19.40
CA TYR A 766 -59.54 -19.76 20.33
C TYR A 766 -59.53 -20.35 21.74
N PRO A 767 -59.10 -21.61 21.96
CA PRO A 767 -59.16 -22.30 23.23
C PRO A 767 -58.26 -21.66 24.29
N SER A 768 -57.24 -20.89 23.92
CA SER A 768 -56.39 -20.14 24.81
C SER A 768 -57.13 -19.00 25.51
N ALA A 769 -58.13 -18.42 24.86
CA ALA A 769 -58.92 -17.25 25.31
C ALA A 769 -60.11 -17.70 26.18
N LYS A 770 -59.84 -18.28 27.33
CA LYS A 770 -60.86 -18.86 28.21
C LYS A 770 -61.97 -17.92 28.60
N PHE A 771 -61.65 -16.67 28.89
CA PHE A 771 -62.62 -15.65 29.23
C PHE A 771 -63.75 -15.52 28.17
N TRP A 772 -63.32 -15.29 26.92
CA TRP A 772 -64.22 -15.14 25.77
C TRP A 772 -64.97 -16.43 25.45
N GLY A 773 -64.29 -17.59 25.58
CA GLY A 773 -64.87 -18.90 25.37
C GLY A 773 -66.04 -19.17 26.34
N ILE A 774 -65.82 -18.92 27.64
CA ILE A 774 -66.84 -19.07 28.67
C ILE A 774 -68.04 -18.12 28.42
N LYS A 775 -67.76 -16.87 28.13
CA LYS A 775 -68.77 -15.85 27.82
C LYS A 775 -69.62 -16.20 26.62
N SER A 776 -68.95 -16.71 25.56
CA SER A 776 -69.59 -17.18 24.30
C SER A 776 -70.48 -18.41 24.52
N GLU A 777 -69.98 -19.42 25.19
CA GLU A 777 -70.77 -20.62 25.55
C GLU A 777 -71.98 -20.24 26.45
N PHE A 778 -71.76 -19.39 27.38
CA PHE A 778 -72.82 -18.91 28.26
C PHE A 778 -73.93 -18.20 27.41
N ARG A 779 -73.53 -17.34 26.47
CA ARG A 779 -74.47 -16.68 25.57
C ARG A 779 -75.24 -17.69 24.69
N CYS A 780 -74.56 -18.69 24.13
CA CYS A 780 -75.23 -19.79 23.38
C CYS A 780 -76.27 -20.48 24.25
N ALA A 781 -75.97 -20.79 25.52
CA ALA A 781 -76.94 -21.47 26.40
C ALA A 781 -78.17 -20.57 26.62
N GLN A 782 -78.00 -19.26 26.82
CA GLN A 782 -79.15 -18.33 26.95
C GLN A 782 -79.98 -18.29 25.67
N ILE A 783 -79.38 -18.28 24.49
CA ILE A 783 -80.12 -18.27 23.23
C ILE A 783 -80.88 -19.61 23.04
N PHE A 784 -80.28 -20.77 23.32
CA PHE A 784 -80.95 -22.04 23.27
C PHE A 784 -82.14 -22.08 24.24
N GLU A 785 -81.98 -21.54 25.39
CA GLU A 785 -83.09 -21.46 26.37
C GLU A 785 -84.22 -20.58 25.89
N LYS A 786 -83.93 -19.43 25.32
CA LYS A 786 -84.89 -18.52 24.73
C LYS A 786 -85.69 -19.17 23.57
N ASN A 787 -85.02 -20.01 22.82
CA ASN A 787 -85.62 -20.77 21.67
C ASN A 787 -86.32 -22.04 22.13
N ASN A 788 -86.53 -22.26 23.41
CA ASN A 788 -87.15 -23.50 23.96
C ASN A 788 -86.30 -24.76 23.71
N GLU A 789 -85.03 -24.64 23.45
CA GLU A 789 -84.12 -25.78 23.25
C GLU A 789 -83.39 -26.15 24.56
N ALA A 790 -84.21 -26.34 25.66
CA ALA A 790 -83.66 -26.51 27.00
C ALA A 790 -82.67 -27.67 27.13
N GLY A 791 -82.74 -28.71 26.38
CA GLY A 791 -81.78 -29.82 26.38
C GLY A 791 -80.37 -29.46 25.90
N LYS A 792 -80.31 -28.55 24.93
CA LYS A 792 -78.99 -27.99 24.47
C LYS A 792 -78.39 -27.01 25.42
N ALA A 793 -79.21 -26.11 25.96
CA ALA A 793 -78.78 -25.17 26.98
C ALA A 793 -78.22 -25.88 28.21
N LYS A 794 -78.94 -26.95 28.65
CA LYS A 794 -78.48 -27.77 29.79
C LYS A 794 -77.06 -28.32 29.62
N LYS A 795 -76.76 -28.87 28.42
CA LYS A 795 -75.42 -29.43 28.11
C LYS A 795 -74.32 -28.37 28.27
N ILE A 796 -74.60 -27.17 27.87
CA ILE A 796 -73.60 -26.06 27.94
C ILE A 796 -73.43 -25.60 29.42
N TYR A 797 -74.54 -25.39 30.13
CA TYR A 797 -74.49 -25.03 31.54
C TYR A 797 -73.79 -26.08 32.40
N GLU A 798 -73.96 -27.36 32.08
CA GLU A 798 -73.22 -28.46 32.75
C GLU A 798 -71.72 -28.36 32.55
N ARG A 799 -71.23 -27.85 31.46
CA ARG A 799 -69.80 -27.58 31.29
C ARG A 799 -69.35 -26.36 32.07
N LEU A 800 -70.16 -25.30 32.07
CA LEU A 800 -69.81 -24.01 32.69
C LEU A 800 -69.87 -24.04 34.24
N VAL A 801 -70.58 -24.98 34.87
CA VAL A 801 -70.80 -25.07 36.35
C VAL A 801 -69.46 -25.12 37.10
N SER A 802 -68.42 -25.68 36.55
CA SER A 802 -67.10 -25.80 37.19
C SER A 802 -66.24 -24.51 37.08
N GLU A 803 -66.68 -23.58 36.27
CA GLU A 803 -65.89 -22.35 36.06
C GLU A 803 -66.09 -21.36 37.23
N PRO A 804 -65.01 -20.82 37.85
CA PRO A 804 -65.07 -19.95 39.01
C PRO A 804 -65.41 -18.51 38.66
N VAL A 805 -66.39 -18.29 37.78
CA VAL A 805 -66.77 -16.95 37.25
C VAL A 805 -68.28 -16.77 37.40
N GLU A 806 -68.81 -15.59 37.10
CA GLU A 806 -70.24 -15.27 37.27
C GLU A 806 -71.10 -16.17 36.39
N GLU A 807 -70.66 -16.41 35.17
CA GLU A 807 -71.33 -17.31 34.22
C GLU A 807 -71.43 -18.72 34.75
N GLY A 808 -70.44 -19.26 35.45
CA GLY A 808 -70.49 -20.54 36.11
C GLY A 808 -71.49 -20.58 37.31
N ARG A 809 -71.59 -19.53 38.07
CA ARG A 809 -72.61 -19.40 39.12
C ARG A 809 -73.99 -19.36 38.53
N TYR A 810 -74.20 -18.56 37.52
CA TYR A 810 -75.53 -18.48 36.88
C TYR A 810 -75.86 -19.85 36.19
N ALA A 811 -74.95 -20.51 35.53
CA ALA A 811 -75.12 -21.83 34.97
C ALA A 811 -75.58 -22.84 36.02
N LYS A 812 -75.05 -22.80 37.26
CA LYS A 812 -75.43 -23.64 38.39
C LYS A 812 -76.86 -23.36 38.84
N GLU A 813 -77.23 -22.13 38.98
CA GLU A 813 -78.61 -21.75 39.38
C GLU A 813 -79.62 -22.15 38.29
N ARG A 814 -79.24 -21.89 37.02
CA ARG A 814 -80.12 -22.17 35.92
C ARG A 814 -80.34 -23.67 35.71
N LEU A 815 -79.31 -24.49 35.88
CA LEU A 815 -79.40 -25.95 35.88
C LEU A 815 -80.29 -26.45 36.96
N ALA A 816 -80.21 -25.91 38.16
CA ALA A 816 -81.14 -26.28 39.25
C ALA A 816 -82.59 -25.95 38.91
N TRP A 817 -82.86 -24.80 38.31
CA TRP A 817 -84.17 -24.39 37.88
C TRP A 817 -84.73 -25.31 36.77
N LEU A 818 -83.90 -25.63 35.67
CA LEU A 818 -84.26 -26.46 34.57
C LEU A 818 -84.61 -27.91 35.07
N LYS A 819 -83.86 -28.42 36.04
CA LYS A 819 -84.15 -29.73 36.62
C LYS A 819 -85.50 -29.74 37.38
N GLY A 820 -85.82 -28.63 38.11
CA GLY A 820 -87.08 -28.47 38.83
C GLY A 820 -88.34 -28.35 37.93
N GLN A 821 -88.17 -27.92 36.71
CA GLN A 821 -89.23 -27.80 35.69
C GLN A 821 -89.52 -29.15 34.92
N GLY A 822 -88.74 -30.21 35.22
CA GLY A 822 -88.85 -31.48 34.49
C GLY A 822 -88.39 -31.43 33.03
N ARG A 823 -87.60 -30.43 32.60
CA ARG A 823 -87.14 -30.23 31.32
C ARG A 823 -85.63 -30.56 31.15
#